data_bee0146a19fadb27bacd842d2ce3328c
#
_entry.id   bee0146a19fadb27bacd842d2ce3328c
#
_cell.length_a   1.000
_cell.length_b   1.000
_cell.length_c   1.000
_cell.angle_alpha   90.00
_cell.angle_beta   90.00
_cell.angle_gamma   90.00
#
_symmetry.space_group_name_H-M   'P 1'
#
loop_
_entity.id
_entity.type
_entity.pdbx_description
1 polymer ?
#
loop_
_entity_poly.entity_id
_entity_poly.type
_entity_poly.pdbx_seq_one_letter_code
_entity_poly.pdbx_strand_id
1 'polypeptide(L)'
;MKQKHSSVPRPWLGLAGVALLVLVLAPGARAQDSSERILSFHSDITVIPDGSMEVRETIKVRAAGEEIKRGIYRDFPTDYRDRLRNEYVVRFEVLGVQRDGKDEPFHIESISNGKRVYIGEKRTYLEPGEYTYTLSYRTNRQLGFFPNHDELYWNVTGNGWIFPIEQASATVVLPRGIKRDAIVLEGYTGPQGSLGTAFESSADSDSHATFVTTKPLQAGEGLTIVVSWPKGFITEPTREMKIRWFLEDNASTLVGLIGLVILLAYYIVTWALVGKDPAAGVIMPLYEPPPGFSPAAVRYLTKMGFDDRTFAAAIINMAVKRYLTIVDQDGEYAVRRAQGDRSSLSVEERQVADKLLGGAEKIELKNTNHAKIGAAVEALKTALRMNQDKVYFLTNRRYLIPGLVFSVLVLAFVGLAAPGEQKFLALFMIVWLSGWSVGVFFLVSQALQAWKNALFGSGHKAASLGMAIFLSLFALPFLGGEIAGLVVLGYVTSAVVILILLAMIAINYLFHFLLKAPTHAGRVLLDQIAGFKMFLVAVEKDRLNFFNPPERTPLLFEKYLPYALALGIEQQWSEQFSEVLAQAGERRVAYSPGWYSGTSWSHLGASGFASSLGSSFSGAIASSSHAPGSSSGGGGGGSSGGGGGGGGGGW
;
A
#
# COMPACT_ATOMS: atom_id res chain seq x y z
N MET A 1 32.04 -15.99 -57.81
CA MET A 1 33.18 -16.75 -58.34
C MET A 1 32.91 -18.23 -58.12
N LYS A 2 32.69 -18.96 -59.21
CA LYS A 2 32.88 -20.40 -59.51
C LYS A 2 32.33 -21.42 -58.51
N GLN A 3 31.20 -22.15 -58.86
CA GLN A 3 31.13 -23.32 -59.75
C GLN A 3 32.01 -24.50 -59.28
N LYS A 4 31.43 -25.71 -59.07
CA LYS A 4 31.11 -26.78 -60.05
C LYS A 4 30.53 -28.00 -59.29
N HIS A 5 29.36 -28.51 -59.62
CA HIS A 5 29.10 -29.63 -60.56
C HIS A 5 29.82 -30.95 -60.27
N SER A 6 29.12 -32.03 -60.07
CA SER A 6 28.80 -33.15 -60.96
C SER A 6 28.37 -34.36 -60.12
N SER A 7 27.58 -35.29 -60.44
CA SER A 7 26.87 -35.83 -61.59
C SER A 7 26.39 -37.23 -61.21
N VAL A 8 25.19 -37.55 -61.63
CA VAL A 8 24.45 -38.84 -61.60
C VAL A 8 25.24 -39.95 -62.34
N PRO A 9 25.01 -41.30 -62.10
CA PRO A 9 24.02 -41.94 -62.97
C PRO A 9 23.13 -43.08 -62.28
N ARG A 10 21.94 -43.22 -62.87
CA ARG A 10 21.12 -44.42 -62.97
C ARG A 10 21.78 -45.42 -63.97
N PRO A 11 21.25 -46.68 -64.24
CA PRO A 11 19.95 -47.31 -63.95
C PRO A 11 20.07 -48.78 -63.46
N TRP A 12 18.97 -49.46 -63.18
CA TRP A 12 18.55 -50.71 -63.85
C TRP A 12 17.06 -51.07 -63.55
N LEU A 13 16.35 -51.24 -64.64
CA LEU A 13 15.02 -51.78 -64.76
C LEU A 13 15.02 -53.30 -64.50
N GLY A 14 13.91 -53.81 -64.09
CA GLY A 14 13.46 -55.15 -64.46
C GLY A 14 12.84 -55.93 -63.28
N LEU A 15 11.56 -55.98 -63.21
CA LEU A 15 10.66 -57.09 -63.45
C LEU A 15 9.28 -56.86 -62.81
N ALA A 16 8.30 -56.66 -63.70
CA ALA A 16 6.90 -56.73 -63.41
C ALA A 16 6.51 -58.18 -63.07
N GLY A 17 5.80 -58.35 -61.99
CA GLY A 17 5.22 -59.64 -61.58
C GLY A 17 3.93 -59.40 -60.81
N VAL A 18 2.84 -59.34 -61.53
CA VAL A 18 1.44 -59.64 -61.22
C VAL A 18 1.25 -60.30 -59.86
N ALA A 19 0.61 -59.58 -58.96
CA ALA A 19 -0.26 -60.14 -57.92
C ALA A 19 -1.49 -59.23 -57.77
N LEU A 20 -2.43 -59.53 -58.62
CA LEU A 20 -3.79 -58.97 -58.65
C LEU A 20 -4.62 -59.63 -57.54
N LEU A 21 -5.30 -58.77 -56.74
CA LEU A 21 -6.64 -58.95 -56.20
C LEU A 21 -6.88 -60.09 -55.19
N VAL A 22 -6.78 -59.75 -53.88
CA VAL A 22 -7.83 -60.12 -52.95
C VAL A 22 -8.11 -58.87 -52.09
N LEU A 23 -8.99 -58.02 -52.57
CA LEU A 23 -9.69 -57.05 -51.75
C LEU A 23 -10.76 -57.87 -51.02
N VAL A 24 -10.42 -58.44 -49.88
CA VAL A 24 -11.42 -58.93 -48.93
C VAL A 24 -12.11 -57.69 -48.40
N LEU A 25 -13.39 -57.59 -48.75
CA LEU A 25 -14.38 -56.77 -48.08
C LEU A 25 -14.37 -57.14 -46.58
N ALA A 26 -13.48 -56.58 -45.80
CA ALA A 26 -13.67 -56.42 -44.39
C ALA A 26 -14.83 -55.41 -44.21
N PRO A 27 -15.93 -55.78 -43.56
CA PRO A 27 -16.90 -54.77 -43.16
C PRO A 27 -16.14 -53.74 -42.38
N GLY A 28 -16.22 -52.46 -42.81
CA GLY A 28 -15.59 -51.35 -42.13
C GLY A 28 -15.98 -51.40 -40.67
N ALA A 29 -15.07 -51.90 -39.83
CA ALA A 29 -15.08 -51.54 -38.44
C ALA A 29 -14.96 -50.02 -38.44
N ARG A 30 -16.04 -49.31 -38.25
CA ARG A 30 -16.00 -47.92 -37.82
C ARG A 30 -15.06 -47.96 -36.64
N ALA A 31 -13.88 -47.37 -36.78
CA ALA A 31 -13.06 -47.05 -35.64
C ALA A 31 -13.98 -46.28 -34.70
N GLN A 32 -14.43 -46.95 -33.67
CA GLN A 32 -15.24 -46.33 -32.64
C GLN A 32 -14.35 -45.27 -32.08
N ASP A 33 -14.67 -44.00 -32.35
CA ASP A 33 -13.92 -42.86 -31.83
C ASP A 33 -13.85 -43.05 -30.31
N SER A 34 -12.69 -43.53 -29.85
CA SER A 34 -12.43 -43.91 -28.45
C SER A 34 -12.10 -42.70 -27.58
N SER A 35 -12.20 -41.48 -28.12
CA SER A 35 -11.84 -40.27 -27.36
C SER A 35 -12.80 -40.07 -26.18
N GLU A 36 -12.22 -39.73 -25.04
CA GLU A 36 -12.95 -39.39 -23.82
C GLU A 36 -13.80 -38.15 -24.03
N ARG A 37 -15.07 -38.21 -23.65
CA ARG A 37 -16.04 -37.14 -23.84
C ARG A 37 -17.24 -37.29 -22.94
N ILE A 38 -18.02 -36.21 -22.81
CA ILE A 38 -19.33 -36.22 -22.16
C ILE A 38 -20.39 -36.47 -23.27
N LEU A 39 -21.09 -37.58 -23.17
CA LEU A 39 -22.15 -37.95 -24.12
C LEU A 39 -23.42 -37.15 -23.89
N SER A 40 -23.78 -36.93 -22.60
CA SER A 40 -24.89 -36.06 -22.22
C SER A 40 -24.64 -35.44 -20.87
N PHE A 41 -25.02 -34.18 -20.74
CA PHE A 41 -25.03 -33.43 -19.50
C PHE A 41 -26.44 -32.88 -19.28
N HIS A 42 -27.11 -33.31 -18.22
CA HIS A 42 -28.42 -32.79 -17.86
C HIS A 42 -28.42 -32.24 -16.45
N SER A 43 -29.04 -31.07 -16.23
CA SER A 43 -29.17 -30.44 -14.92
C SER A 43 -30.65 -30.17 -14.60
N ASP A 44 -31.19 -30.85 -13.58
CA ASP A 44 -32.47 -30.53 -12.96
C ASP A 44 -32.24 -29.49 -11.84
N ILE A 45 -32.83 -28.33 -11.96
CA ILE A 45 -32.68 -27.20 -11.06
C ILE A 45 -34.04 -26.86 -10.45
N THR A 46 -34.20 -27.09 -9.15
CA THR A 46 -35.44 -26.76 -8.44
C THR A 46 -35.21 -25.49 -7.63
N VAL A 47 -35.92 -24.42 -7.94
CA VAL A 47 -35.92 -23.15 -7.21
C VAL A 47 -36.90 -23.21 -6.05
N ILE A 48 -36.42 -23.04 -4.81
CA ILE A 48 -37.24 -23.14 -3.61
C ILE A 48 -37.69 -21.74 -3.18
N PRO A 49 -38.89 -21.56 -2.60
CA PRO A 49 -39.43 -20.25 -2.22
C PRO A 49 -38.60 -19.45 -1.23
N ASP A 50 -37.67 -20.07 -0.49
CA ASP A 50 -36.72 -19.40 0.41
C ASP A 50 -35.49 -18.81 -0.30
N GLY A 51 -35.41 -18.97 -1.65
CA GLY A 51 -34.29 -18.51 -2.47
C GLY A 51 -33.12 -19.47 -2.53
N SER A 52 -33.22 -20.65 -1.93
CA SER A 52 -32.26 -21.74 -2.13
C SER A 52 -32.60 -22.54 -3.38
N MET A 53 -31.66 -23.36 -3.84
CA MET A 53 -31.87 -24.25 -4.99
C MET A 53 -31.36 -25.66 -4.69
N GLU A 54 -32.09 -26.66 -5.17
CA GLU A 54 -31.59 -28.03 -5.26
C GLU A 54 -31.29 -28.35 -6.73
N VAL A 55 -30.10 -28.84 -6.96
CA VAL A 55 -29.62 -29.15 -8.31
C VAL A 55 -29.20 -30.61 -8.37
N ARG A 56 -29.65 -31.29 -9.42
CA ARG A 56 -29.24 -32.66 -9.75
C ARG A 56 -28.60 -32.65 -11.13
N GLU A 57 -27.29 -32.86 -11.19
CA GLU A 57 -26.57 -33.04 -12.46
C GLU A 57 -26.46 -34.52 -12.80
N THR A 58 -26.84 -34.88 -14.02
CA THR A 58 -26.69 -36.25 -14.58
C THR A 58 -25.72 -36.16 -15.75
N ILE A 59 -24.54 -36.74 -15.59
CA ILE A 59 -23.43 -36.61 -16.53
C ILE A 59 -23.04 -37.98 -17.03
N LYS A 60 -23.34 -38.28 -18.32
CA LYS A 60 -22.93 -39.50 -18.96
C LYS A 60 -21.64 -39.29 -19.73
N VAL A 61 -20.62 -40.05 -19.37
CA VAL A 61 -19.26 -39.94 -19.94
C VAL A 61 -18.84 -41.22 -20.62
N ARG A 62 -17.96 -41.10 -21.61
CA ARG A 62 -17.17 -42.21 -22.15
C ARG A 62 -15.75 -42.11 -21.58
N ALA A 63 -15.34 -43.11 -20.82
CA ALA A 63 -13.99 -43.23 -20.27
C ALA A 63 -13.17 -44.19 -21.13
N ALA A 64 -11.95 -43.81 -21.49
CA ALA A 64 -10.97 -44.65 -22.14
C ALA A 64 -9.79 -45.00 -21.23
N GLY A 65 -9.76 -44.45 -20.02
CA GLY A 65 -8.65 -44.63 -19.05
C GLY A 65 -7.46 -43.73 -19.27
N GLU A 66 -7.62 -42.67 -20.09
CA GLU A 66 -6.56 -41.68 -20.36
C GLU A 66 -6.57 -40.55 -19.33
N GLU A 67 -7.68 -39.82 -19.23
CA GLU A 67 -7.92 -38.77 -18.23
C GLU A 67 -8.95 -39.24 -17.18
N ILE A 68 -10.03 -39.97 -17.61
CA ILE A 68 -11.02 -40.53 -16.72
C ILE A 68 -10.55 -41.91 -16.25
N LYS A 69 -9.67 -41.92 -15.25
CA LYS A 69 -9.05 -43.15 -14.72
C LYS A 69 -9.78 -43.74 -13.51
N ARG A 70 -10.28 -42.88 -12.62
CA ARG A 70 -10.93 -43.27 -11.37
C ARG A 70 -12.33 -42.73 -11.24
N GLY A 71 -12.64 -41.72 -12.03
CA GLY A 71 -13.91 -41.03 -12.04
C GLY A 71 -13.79 -39.64 -12.66
N ILE A 72 -14.73 -38.78 -12.33
CA ILE A 72 -14.74 -37.37 -12.76
C ILE A 72 -14.66 -36.44 -11.56
N TYR A 73 -14.23 -35.22 -11.79
CA TYR A 73 -14.38 -34.15 -10.80
C TYR A 73 -15.25 -33.04 -11.36
N ARG A 74 -15.86 -32.30 -10.45
CA ARG A 74 -16.73 -31.17 -10.75
C ARG A 74 -16.33 -29.97 -9.88
N ASP A 75 -16.05 -28.84 -10.50
CA ASP A 75 -15.70 -27.59 -9.83
C ASP A 75 -16.93 -26.70 -9.67
N PHE A 76 -17.10 -26.18 -8.48
CA PHE A 76 -18.17 -25.26 -8.12
C PHE A 76 -17.58 -23.97 -7.57
N PRO A 77 -17.71 -22.83 -8.30
CA PRO A 77 -17.37 -21.53 -7.72
C PRO A 77 -18.35 -21.23 -6.58
N THR A 78 -17.85 -21.09 -5.38
CA THR A 78 -18.63 -20.73 -4.18
C THR A 78 -18.22 -19.39 -3.61
N ASP A 79 -17.02 -18.91 -3.96
CA ASP A 79 -16.40 -17.71 -3.42
C ASP A 79 -16.32 -16.66 -4.53
N TYR A 80 -17.21 -15.68 -4.46
CA TYR A 80 -17.31 -14.57 -5.39
C TYR A 80 -16.78 -13.30 -4.75
N ARG A 81 -16.40 -12.31 -5.56
CA ARG A 81 -15.92 -11.01 -5.08
C ARG A 81 -16.61 -9.87 -5.82
N ASP A 82 -17.01 -8.83 -5.06
CA ASP A 82 -17.54 -7.60 -5.62
C ASP A 82 -16.43 -6.70 -6.22
N ARG A 83 -16.80 -5.51 -6.72
CA ARG A 83 -15.85 -4.53 -7.27
C ARG A 83 -14.83 -4.02 -6.24
N LEU A 84 -15.17 -4.02 -4.96
CA LEU A 84 -14.30 -3.65 -3.85
C LEU A 84 -13.53 -4.84 -3.28
N ARG A 85 -13.70 -6.02 -3.91
CA ARG A 85 -13.16 -7.31 -3.50
C ARG A 85 -13.66 -7.81 -2.14
N ASN A 86 -14.82 -7.32 -1.70
CA ASN A 86 -15.51 -7.93 -0.59
C ASN A 86 -15.98 -9.33 -1.01
N GLU A 87 -15.91 -10.25 -0.08
CA GLU A 87 -16.29 -11.63 -0.32
C GLU A 87 -17.80 -11.81 -0.27
N TYR A 88 -18.28 -12.67 -1.14
CA TYR A 88 -19.66 -13.12 -1.24
C TYR A 88 -19.63 -14.63 -1.37
N VAL A 89 -19.94 -15.34 -0.27
CA VAL A 89 -19.83 -16.79 -0.21
C VAL A 89 -21.20 -17.42 -0.33
N VAL A 90 -21.35 -18.34 -1.28
CA VAL A 90 -22.56 -19.15 -1.41
C VAL A 90 -22.37 -20.49 -0.70
N ARG A 91 -23.42 -20.97 -0.04
CA ARG A 91 -23.39 -22.30 0.57
C ARG A 91 -23.48 -23.36 -0.52
N PHE A 92 -22.70 -24.40 -0.36
CA PHE A 92 -22.69 -25.55 -1.24
C PHE A 92 -22.63 -26.82 -0.39
N GLU A 93 -23.67 -27.66 -0.51
CA GLU A 93 -23.83 -28.90 0.26
C GLU A 93 -24.15 -30.05 -0.70
N VAL A 94 -23.30 -31.07 -0.76
CA VAL A 94 -23.55 -32.27 -1.55
C VAL A 94 -24.54 -33.15 -0.80
N LEU A 95 -25.67 -33.45 -1.43
CA LEU A 95 -26.75 -34.28 -0.90
C LEU A 95 -26.57 -35.77 -1.23
N GLY A 96 -25.92 -36.07 -2.35
CA GLY A 96 -25.67 -37.45 -2.76
C GLY A 96 -24.92 -37.51 -4.07
N VAL A 97 -24.19 -38.61 -4.26
CA VAL A 97 -23.44 -38.92 -5.47
C VAL A 97 -23.67 -40.35 -5.85
N GLN A 98 -23.99 -40.62 -7.13
CA GLN A 98 -24.21 -41.96 -7.65
C GLN A 98 -23.45 -42.17 -8.95
N ARG A 99 -23.08 -43.42 -9.23
CA ARG A 99 -22.59 -43.89 -10.51
C ARG A 99 -23.45 -45.07 -10.95
N ASP A 100 -24.04 -44.97 -12.15
CA ASP A 100 -24.95 -46.00 -12.74
C ASP A 100 -26.09 -46.39 -11.78
N GLY A 101 -26.62 -45.39 -11.03
CA GLY A 101 -27.72 -45.57 -10.08
C GLY A 101 -27.33 -46.17 -8.72
N LYS A 102 -26.06 -46.38 -8.46
CA LYS A 102 -25.53 -46.87 -7.18
C LYS A 102 -24.73 -45.75 -6.48
N ASP A 103 -24.81 -45.69 -5.15
CA ASP A 103 -24.05 -44.73 -4.39
C ASP A 103 -22.54 -44.87 -4.66
N GLU A 104 -21.90 -43.75 -4.95
CA GLU A 104 -20.48 -43.66 -5.30
C GLU A 104 -19.72 -42.87 -4.26
N PRO A 105 -18.55 -43.34 -3.82
CA PRO A 105 -17.66 -42.57 -2.95
C PRO A 105 -17.25 -41.24 -3.59
N PHE A 106 -17.19 -40.20 -2.77
CA PHE A 106 -16.72 -38.88 -3.20
C PHE A 106 -15.97 -38.18 -2.09
N HIS A 107 -15.15 -37.17 -2.44
CA HIS A 107 -14.56 -36.24 -1.49
C HIS A 107 -14.54 -34.84 -2.06
N ILE A 108 -14.51 -33.85 -1.14
CA ILE A 108 -14.57 -32.44 -1.51
C ILE A 108 -13.24 -31.80 -1.09
N GLU A 109 -12.64 -31.09 -2.03
CA GLU A 109 -11.46 -30.25 -1.78
C GLU A 109 -11.81 -28.77 -1.99
N SER A 110 -11.18 -27.88 -1.19
CA SER A 110 -11.27 -26.45 -1.42
C SER A 110 -10.31 -26.04 -2.52
N ILE A 111 -10.79 -25.28 -3.49
CA ILE A 111 -9.98 -24.68 -4.56
C ILE A 111 -9.98 -23.15 -4.40
N SER A 112 -9.21 -22.44 -5.21
CA SER A 112 -8.99 -20.99 -5.07
C SER A 112 -10.25 -20.13 -5.07
N ASN A 113 -11.33 -20.58 -5.71
CA ASN A 113 -12.60 -19.86 -5.87
C ASN A 113 -13.83 -20.68 -5.49
N GLY A 114 -13.64 -21.80 -4.75
CA GLY A 114 -14.78 -22.63 -4.38
C GLY A 114 -14.44 -24.04 -3.96
N LYS A 115 -15.22 -25.00 -4.46
CA LYS A 115 -15.14 -26.41 -4.09
C LYS A 115 -14.96 -27.29 -5.32
N ARG A 116 -14.13 -28.32 -5.20
CA ARG A 116 -14.01 -29.42 -6.16
C ARG A 116 -14.56 -30.70 -5.55
N VAL A 117 -15.51 -31.32 -6.21
CA VAL A 117 -16.07 -32.61 -5.83
C VAL A 117 -15.44 -33.68 -6.73
N TYR A 118 -14.63 -34.54 -6.16
CA TYR A 118 -14.10 -35.74 -6.81
C TYR A 118 -15.07 -36.88 -6.62
N ILE A 119 -15.51 -37.49 -7.72
CA ILE A 119 -16.45 -38.61 -7.74
C ILE A 119 -15.71 -39.87 -8.16
N GLY A 120 -15.66 -40.84 -7.28
CA GLY A 120 -14.91 -42.08 -7.44
C GLY A 120 -13.99 -42.38 -6.27
N GLU A 121 -13.36 -43.55 -6.29
CA GLU A 121 -12.48 -44.02 -5.23
C GLU A 121 -11.00 -43.96 -5.65
N LYS A 122 -10.13 -43.41 -4.81
CA LYS A 122 -8.68 -43.19 -5.09
C LYS A 122 -7.91 -44.45 -5.48
N ARG A 123 -8.37 -45.61 -5.05
CA ARG A 123 -7.67 -46.89 -5.25
C ARG A 123 -8.29 -47.77 -6.35
N THR A 124 -9.43 -47.38 -6.93
CA THR A 124 -10.16 -48.14 -7.91
C THR A 124 -10.07 -47.50 -9.29
N TYR A 125 -9.50 -48.21 -10.25
CA TYR A 125 -9.48 -47.79 -11.64
C TYR A 125 -10.76 -48.22 -12.34
N LEU A 126 -11.25 -47.40 -13.25
CA LEU A 126 -12.37 -47.68 -14.11
C LEU A 126 -11.89 -48.47 -15.33
N GLU A 127 -12.66 -49.47 -15.73
CA GLU A 127 -12.51 -50.11 -17.04
C GLU A 127 -12.99 -49.11 -18.13
N PRO A 128 -12.40 -49.16 -19.36
CA PRO A 128 -12.95 -48.39 -20.46
C PRO A 128 -14.41 -48.68 -20.70
N GLY A 129 -15.25 -47.64 -20.77
CA GLY A 129 -16.70 -47.83 -20.89
C GLY A 129 -17.51 -46.54 -20.77
N GLU A 130 -18.81 -46.67 -20.76
CA GLU A 130 -19.73 -45.56 -20.51
C GLU A 130 -20.24 -45.60 -19.07
N TYR A 131 -20.22 -44.47 -18.40
CA TYR A 131 -20.63 -44.32 -17.01
C TYR A 131 -21.55 -43.13 -16.86
N THR A 132 -22.58 -43.25 -16.00
CA THR A 132 -23.50 -42.16 -15.70
C THR A 132 -23.32 -41.73 -14.25
N TYR A 133 -22.82 -40.51 -14.05
CA TYR A 133 -22.67 -39.90 -12.74
C TYR A 133 -23.87 -39.02 -12.43
N THR A 134 -24.44 -39.14 -11.22
CA THR A 134 -25.47 -38.26 -10.71
C THR A 134 -24.97 -37.58 -9.46
N LEU A 135 -24.91 -36.24 -9.49
CA LEU A 135 -24.50 -35.41 -8.37
C LEU A 135 -25.69 -34.53 -7.96
N SER A 136 -26.14 -34.66 -6.71
CA SER A 136 -27.20 -33.84 -6.14
C SER A 136 -26.63 -32.93 -5.08
N TYR A 137 -26.96 -31.64 -5.14
CA TYR A 137 -26.46 -30.65 -4.18
C TYR A 137 -27.47 -29.54 -3.93
N ARG A 138 -27.32 -28.84 -2.80
CA ARG A 138 -28.08 -27.65 -2.46
C ARG A 138 -27.16 -26.45 -2.45
N THR A 139 -27.64 -25.32 -2.97
CA THR A 139 -26.95 -24.02 -2.96
C THR A 139 -27.92 -22.89 -2.64
N ASN A 140 -27.40 -21.72 -2.29
CA ASN A 140 -28.20 -20.54 -2.00
C ASN A 140 -27.56 -19.28 -2.61
N ARG A 141 -28.23 -18.13 -2.46
CA ARG A 141 -27.73 -16.82 -2.90
C ARG A 141 -27.36 -16.75 -4.39
N GLN A 142 -28.00 -17.54 -5.23
CA GLN A 142 -27.73 -17.59 -6.67
C GLN A 142 -28.75 -16.81 -7.51
N LEU A 143 -29.82 -16.31 -6.87
CA LEU A 143 -30.91 -15.61 -7.55
C LEU A 143 -30.65 -14.10 -7.56
N GLY A 144 -30.93 -13.45 -8.70
CA GLY A 144 -30.97 -12.01 -8.85
C GLY A 144 -32.37 -11.47 -8.48
N PHE A 145 -32.40 -10.41 -7.66
CA PHE A 145 -33.65 -9.73 -7.27
C PHE A 145 -33.66 -8.32 -7.87
N PHE A 146 -34.35 -8.16 -9.00
CA PHE A 146 -34.50 -6.88 -9.70
C PHE A 146 -35.80 -6.16 -9.26
N PRO A 147 -36.00 -4.87 -9.59
CA PRO A 147 -37.22 -4.16 -9.19
C PRO A 147 -38.50 -4.79 -9.70
N ASN A 148 -38.52 -5.36 -10.93
CA ASN A 148 -39.70 -5.81 -11.62
C ASN A 148 -39.80 -7.35 -11.75
N HIS A 149 -38.71 -8.08 -11.52
CA HIS A 149 -38.63 -9.53 -11.69
C HIS A 149 -37.60 -10.15 -10.77
N ASP A 150 -37.66 -11.44 -10.60
CA ASP A 150 -36.61 -12.28 -10.05
C ASP A 150 -35.98 -13.09 -11.17
N GLU A 151 -34.71 -13.44 -11.06
CA GLU A 151 -33.96 -14.06 -12.16
C GLU A 151 -33.00 -15.13 -11.64
N LEU A 152 -32.90 -16.21 -12.36
CA LEU A 152 -31.83 -17.18 -12.25
C LEU A 152 -30.91 -17.05 -13.46
N TYR A 153 -29.69 -16.58 -13.23
CA TYR A 153 -28.58 -16.63 -14.18
C TYR A 153 -27.66 -17.79 -13.79
N TRP A 154 -27.62 -18.84 -14.61
CA TRP A 154 -26.95 -20.08 -14.22
C TRP A 154 -26.10 -20.68 -15.33
N ASN A 155 -24.81 -20.92 -15.03
CA ASN A 155 -23.93 -21.66 -15.93
C ASN A 155 -24.10 -23.16 -15.68
N VAL A 156 -24.90 -23.80 -16.50
CA VAL A 156 -25.34 -25.21 -16.35
C VAL A 156 -24.16 -26.17 -16.36
N THR A 157 -23.33 -26.12 -17.39
CA THR A 157 -22.21 -27.05 -17.55
C THR A 157 -20.94 -26.55 -16.92
N GLY A 158 -20.75 -25.23 -16.83
CA GLY A 158 -19.45 -24.62 -16.62
C GLY A 158 -18.62 -24.57 -17.91
N ASN A 159 -17.62 -23.68 -17.95
CA ASN A 159 -16.77 -23.49 -19.13
C ASN A 159 -15.37 -24.14 -18.97
N GLY A 160 -15.14 -24.91 -17.93
CA GLY A 160 -13.82 -25.48 -17.64
C GLY A 160 -13.71 -26.97 -17.89
N TRP A 161 -14.62 -27.57 -18.63
CA TRP A 161 -14.51 -28.96 -19.03
C TRP A 161 -13.41 -29.16 -20.08
N ILE A 162 -12.50 -30.09 -19.82
CA ILE A 162 -11.46 -30.50 -20.78
C ILE A 162 -11.99 -31.41 -21.87
N PHE A 163 -13.23 -31.92 -21.69
CA PHE A 163 -13.90 -32.79 -22.63
C PHE A 163 -14.96 -32.03 -23.42
N PRO A 164 -15.18 -32.36 -24.70
CA PRO A 164 -16.37 -31.92 -25.43
C PRO A 164 -17.63 -32.54 -24.84
N ILE A 165 -18.76 -31.83 -24.94
CA ILE A 165 -20.08 -32.26 -24.49
C ILE A 165 -20.94 -32.41 -25.75
N GLU A 166 -21.39 -33.64 -26.06
CA GLU A 166 -22.21 -33.91 -27.27
C GLU A 166 -23.58 -33.23 -27.17
N GLN A 167 -24.22 -33.30 -25.99
CA GLN A 167 -25.49 -32.64 -25.72
C GLN A 167 -25.55 -32.15 -24.28
N ALA A 168 -25.87 -30.88 -24.11
CA ALA A 168 -26.17 -30.30 -22.81
C ALA A 168 -27.63 -29.88 -22.72
N SER A 169 -28.26 -30.07 -21.56
CA SER A 169 -29.65 -29.69 -21.30
C SER A 169 -29.86 -29.29 -19.86
N ALA A 170 -30.89 -28.49 -19.60
CA ALA A 170 -31.31 -28.12 -18.27
C ALA A 170 -32.81 -28.04 -18.15
N THR A 171 -33.34 -28.44 -17.00
CA THR A 171 -34.72 -28.22 -16.60
C THR A 171 -34.76 -27.40 -15.34
N VAL A 172 -35.41 -26.24 -15.39
CA VAL A 172 -35.61 -25.37 -14.22
C VAL A 172 -37.03 -25.49 -13.74
N VAL A 173 -37.21 -25.93 -12.51
CA VAL A 173 -38.50 -26.03 -11.83
C VAL A 173 -38.68 -24.82 -10.95
N LEU A 174 -39.60 -23.94 -11.33
CA LEU A 174 -39.96 -22.74 -10.58
C LEU A 174 -41.05 -23.01 -9.55
N PRO A 175 -41.24 -22.16 -8.52
CA PRO A 175 -42.37 -22.26 -7.62
C PRO A 175 -43.72 -22.27 -8.34
N ARG A 176 -44.66 -23.06 -7.85
CA ARG A 176 -45.99 -23.21 -8.46
C ARG A 176 -46.74 -21.88 -8.55
N GLY A 177 -47.52 -21.72 -9.62
CA GLY A 177 -48.40 -20.57 -9.83
C GLY A 177 -47.83 -19.50 -10.75
N ILE A 178 -46.60 -19.64 -11.22
CA ILE A 178 -46.01 -18.76 -12.25
C ILE A 178 -46.59 -19.16 -13.60
N LYS A 179 -47.24 -18.20 -14.29
CA LYS A 179 -47.82 -18.46 -15.61
C LYS A 179 -46.73 -18.55 -16.66
N ARG A 180 -46.92 -19.45 -17.64
CA ARG A 180 -45.98 -19.69 -18.74
C ARG A 180 -45.60 -18.40 -19.50
N ASP A 181 -46.59 -17.56 -19.80
CA ASP A 181 -46.42 -16.30 -20.54
C ASP A 181 -45.68 -15.22 -19.76
N ALA A 182 -45.49 -15.40 -18.45
CA ALA A 182 -44.73 -14.52 -17.59
C ALA A 182 -43.29 -14.99 -17.36
N ILE A 183 -42.89 -16.13 -17.91
CA ILE A 183 -41.53 -16.66 -17.84
C ILE A 183 -40.76 -16.17 -19.07
N VAL A 184 -39.65 -15.49 -18.86
CA VAL A 184 -38.71 -15.05 -19.92
C VAL A 184 -37.49 -15.96 -19.91
N LEU A 185 -37.16 -16.50 -21.09
CA LEU A 185 -36.06 -17.44 -21.28
C LEU A 185 -35.00 -16.83 -22.19
N GLU A 186 -33.76 -16.81 -21.73
CA GLU A 186 -32.57 -16.45 -22.51
C GLU A 186 -31.48 -17.49 -22.25
N GLY A 187 -30.49 -17.58 -23.13
CA GLY A 187 -29.37 -18.48 -22.91
C GLY A 187 -28.21 -18.16 -23.82
N TYR A 188 -27.07 -18.73 -23.48
CA TYR A 188 -25.81 -18.50 -24.20
C TYR A 188 -25.02 -19.80 -24.28
N THR A 189 -24.37 -20.02 -25.45
CA THR A 189 -23.49 -21.17 -25.67
C THR A 189 -22.10 -20.70 -26.13
N GLY A 190 -21.05 -21.45 -25.76
CA GLY A 190 -19.68 -21.19 -26.18
C GLY A 190 -18.72 -20.94 -25.02
N PRO A 191 -17.52 -20.43 -25.30
CA PRO A 191 -16.54 -20.10 -24.28
C PRO A 191 -17.01 -18.93 -23.40
N GLN A 192 -16.36 -18.71 -22.25
CA GLN A 192 -16.72 -17.65 -21.33
C GLN A 192 -16.80 -16.28 -22.00
N GLY A 193 -17.94 -15.59 -21.84
CA GLY A 193 -18.24 -14.30 -22.47
C GLY A 193 -18.80 -14.37 -23.88
N SER A 194 -19.01 -15.57 -24.43
CA SER A 194 -19.71 -15.77 -25.73
C SER A 194 -21.18 -15.46 -25.61
N LEU A 195 -21.76 -14.93 -26.68
CA LEU A 195 -23.20 -14.71 -26.87
C LEU A 195 -23.81 -15.69 -27.92
N GLY A 196 -23.24 -16.89 -28.05
CA GLY A 196 -23.75 -17.92 -28.97
C GLY A 196 -25.16 -18.37 -28.58
N THR A 197 -25.98 -18.64 -29.57
CA THR A 197 -27.41 -19.02 -29.40
C THR A 197 -27.71 -20.43 -29.91
N ALA A 198 -26.75 -21.35 -29.83
CA ALA A 198 -26.93 -22.72 -30.29
C ALA A 198 -27.71 -23.58 -29.27
N PHE A 199 -28.91 -23.14 -28.91
CA PHE A 199 -29.80 -23.83 -27.99
C PHE A 199 -31.28 -23.62 -28.41
N GLU A 200 -32.16 -24.48 -27.93
CA GLU A 200 -33.60 -24.31 -27.92
C GLU A 200 -34.10 -24.23 -26.49
N SER A 201 -35.12 -23.42 -26.25
CA SER A 201 -35.75 -23.28 -24.94
C SER A 201 -37.26 -23.26 -25.02
N SER A 202 -37.92 -23.80 -24.00
CA SER A 202 -39.40 -23.79 -23.89
C SER A 202 -39.80 -23.72 -22.42
N ALA A 203 -40.92 -23.07 -22.14
CA ALA A 203 -41.59 -23.14 -20.85
C ALA A 203 -42.93 -23.88 -20.97
N ASP A 204 -43.30 -24.68 -19.97
CA ASP A 204 -44.57 -25.37 -19.90
C ASP A 204 -45.56 -24.73 -18.91
N SER A 205 -46.76 -25.31 -18.81
CA SER A 205 -47.82 -24.84 -17.91
C SER A 205 -47.54 -25.10 -16.42
N ASP A 206 -46.59 -25.97 -16.12
CA ASP A 206 -46.27 -26.40 -14.75
C ASP A 206 -45.06 -25.64 -14.13
N SER A 207 -44.77 -24.47 -14.68
CA SER A 207 -43.64 -23.64 -14.25
C SER A 207 -42.26 -24.29 -14.49
N HIS A 208 -42.14 -25.14 -15.51
CA HIS A 208 -40.85 -25.69 -15.92
C HIS A 208 -40.29 -24.93 -17.12
N ALA A 209 -39.01 -24.64 -17.09
CA ALA A 209 -38.27 -24.09 -18.20
C ALA A 209 -37.19 -25.09 -18.63
N THR A 210 -37.21 -25.45 -19.92
CA THR A 210 -36.29 -26.44 -20.48
C THR A 210 -35.38 -25.80 -21.50
N PHE A 211 -34.09 -26.18 -21.49
CA PHE A 211 -33.08 -25.77 -22.44
C PHE A 211 -32.32 -26.97 -22.96
N VAL A 212 -32.02 -26.99 -24.27
CA VAL A 212 -31.26 -28.05 -24.92
C VAL A 212 -30.32 -27.43 -25.95
N THR A 213 -29.06 -27.83 -25.96
CA THR A 213 -28.11 -27.38 -26.99
C THR A 213 -28.43 -28.04 -28.33
N THR A 214 -28.37 -27.26 -29.42
CA THR A 214 -28.59 -27.73 -30.81
C THR A 214 -27.31 -28.14 -31.51
N LYS A 215 -26.13 -27.85 -30.87
CA LYS A 215 -24.79 -28.23 -31.33
C LYS A 215 -23.97 -28.74 -30.16
N PRO A 216 -23.03 -29.67 -30.40
CA PRO A 216 -22.06 -30.05 -29.39
C PRO A 216 -21.26 -28.85 -28.88
N LEU A 217 -20.93 -28.85 -27.61
CA LEU A 217 -20.01 -27.88 -26.97
C LEU A 217 -18.59 -28.44 -27.03
N GLN A 218 -17.66 -27.65 -27.49
CA GLN A 218 -16.24 -28.03 -27.49
C GLN A 218 -15.63 -27.92 -26.09
N ALA A 219 -14.44 -28.49 -25.89
CA ALA A 219 -13.71 -28.31 -24.64
C ALA A 219 -13.55 -26.80 -24.31
N GLY A 220 -13.88 -26.41 -23.09
CA GLY A 220 -13.88 -25.01 -22.67
C GLY A 220 -15.16 -24.21 -23.01
N GLU A 221 -16.13 -24.82 -23.69
CA GLU A 221 -17.43 -24.21 -23.95
C GLU A 221 -18.47 -24.66 -22.93
N GLY A 222 -19.51 -23.85 -22.73
CA GLY A 222 -20.59 -24.13 -21.80
C GLY A 222 -21.97 -23.66 -22.26
N LEU A 223 -22.99 -24.14 -21.57
CA LEU A 223 -24.38 -23.68 -21.67
C LEU A 223 -24.67 -22.82 -20.43
N THR A 224 -25.02 -21.55 -20.64
CA THR A 224 -25.55 -20.65 -19.63
C THR A 224 -27.02 -20.37 -19.92
N ILE A 225 -27.86 -20.40 -18.90
CA ILE A 225 -29.30 -20.13 -19.01
C ILE A 225 -29.68 -18.92 -18.16
N VAL A 226 -30.67 -18.17 -18.60
CA VAL A 226 -31.31 -17.10 -17.86
C VAL A 226 -32.80 -17.36 -17.84
N VAL A 227 -33.38 -17.45 -16.66
CA VAL A 227 -34.82 -17.63 -16.45
C VAL A 227 -35.29 -16.51 -15.55
N SER A 228 -36.22 -15.68 -16.04
CA SER A 228 -36.79 -14.57 -15.27
C SER A 228 -38.28 -14.78 -15.07
N TRP A 229 -38.79 -14.39 -13.92
CA TRP A 229 -40.20 -14.50 -13.54
C TRP A 229 -40.66 -13.32 -12.69
N PRO A 230 -42.00 -13.06 -12.56
CA PRO A 230 -42.53 -11.97 -11.76
C PRO A 230 -42.20 -12.11 -10.26
N LYS A 231 -42.18 -10.99 -9.57
CA LYS A 231 -42.00 -10.90 -8.10
C LYS A 231 -43.11 -11.63 -7.33
N GLY A 232 -42.82 -12.02 -6.12
CA GLY A 232 -43.78 -12.53 -5.13
C GLY A 232 -43.79 -14.04 -4.95
N PHE A 233 -43.00 -14.79 -5.70
CA PHE A 233 -42.88 -16.24 -5.60
C PHE A 233 -41.69 -16.70 -4.77
N ILE A 234 -40.67 -15.84 -4.67
CA ILE A 234 -39.45 -16.09 -3.88
C ILE A 234 -39.35 -15.04 -2.79
N THR A 235 -38.93 -15.46 -1.59
CA THR A 235 -38.67 -14.55 -0.47
C THR A 235 -37.38 -13.81 -0.71
N GLU A 236 -37.47 -12.48 -0.98
CA GLU A 236 -36.28 -11.67 -1.13
C GLU A 236 -35.54 -11.54 0.20
N PRO A 237 -34.21 -11.67 0.24
CA PRO A 237 -33.43 -11.49 1.46
C PRO A 237 -33.62 -10.10 2.07
N THR A 238 -33.96 -10.05 3.36
CA THR A 238 -34.12 -8.80 4.10
C THR A 238 -32.79 -8.04 4.20
N ARG A 239 -32.86 -6.72 4.52
CA ARG A 239 -31.65 -5.93 4.76
C ARG A 239 -30.80 -6.51 5.90
N GLU A 240 -31.45 -7.03 6.94
CA GLU A 240 -30.75 -7.65 8.07
C GLU A 240 -30.02 -8.93 7.66
N MET A 241 -30.63 -9.76 6.81
CA MET A 241 -29.97 -10.95 6.26
C MET A 241 -28.78 -10.55 5.38
N LYS A 242 -28.93 -9.56 4.50
CA LYS A 242 -27.84 -9.06 3.65
C LYS A 242 -26.65 -8.52 4.48
N ILE A 243 -26.95 -7.78 5.56
CA ILE A 243 -25.91 -7.28 6.49
C ILE A 243 -25.23 -8.45 7.21
N ARG A 244 -26.00 -9.40 7.76
CA ARG A 244 -25.43 -10.58 8.44
C ARG A 244 -24.50 -11.35 7.50
N TRP A 245 -24.94 -11.64 6.31
CA TRP A 245 -24.13 -12.33 5.30
C TRP A 245 -22.86 -11.58 4.97
N PHE A 246 -22.94 -10.23 4.80
CA PHE A 246 -21.77 -9.41 4.56
C PHE A 246 -20.77 -9.50 5.72
N LEU A 247 -21.24 -9.45 6.96
CA LEU A 247 -20.38 -9.55 8.14
C LEU A 247 -19.76 -10.95 8.29
N GLU A 248 -20.53 -12.01 8.00
CA GLU A 248 -20.05 -13.40 8.02
C GLU A 248 -18.98 -13.63 6.95
N ASP A 249 -19.25 -13.16 5.72
CA ASP A 249 -18.36 -13.37 4.59
C ASP A 249 -17.07 -12.49 4.68
N ASN A 250 -17.13 -11.33 5.39
CA ASN A 250 -16.05 -10.35 5.45
C ASN A 250 -15.49 -10.15 6.87
N ALA A 251 -15.27 -11.24 7.59
CA ALA A 251 -14.81 -11.18 8.98
C ALA A 251 -13.49 -10.41 9.14
N SER A 252 -12.54 -10.52 8.21
CA SER A 252 -11.27 -9.78 8.23
C SER A 252 -11.48 -8.26 8.16
N THR A 253 -12.38 -7.81 7.29
CA THR A 253 -12.76 -6.40 7.17
C THR A 253 -13.43 -5.88 8.44
N LEU A 254 -14.34 -6.68 9.03
CA LEU A 254 -15.03 -6.32 10.26
C LEU A 254 -14.07 -6.16 11.44
N VAL A 255 -13.16 -7.12 11.63
CA VAL A 255 -12.10 -7.06 12.66
C VAL A 255 -11.27 -5.80 12.48
N GLY A 256 -10.87 -5.49 11.25
CA GLY A 256 -10.09 -4.30 10.94
C GLY A 256 -10.84 -2.99 11.26
N LEU A 257 -12.12 -2.88 10.91
CA LEU A 257 -12.96 -1.70 11.20
C LEU A 257 -13.15 -1.49 12.70
N ILE A 258 -13.47 -2.56 13.44
CA ILE A 258 -13.61 -2.49 14.89
C ILE A 258 -12.28 -2.08 15.51
N GLY A 259 -11.18 -2.68 15.09
CA GLY A 259 -9.85 -2.32 15.57
C GLY A 259 -9.49 -0.86 15.29
N LEU A 260 -9.82 -0.34 14.10
CA LEU A 260 -9.60 1.06 13.75
C LEU A 260 -10.39 2.02 14.66
N VAL A 261 -11.65 1.71 14.93
CA VAL A 261 -12.51 2.51 15.84
C VAL A 261 -11.93 2.52 17.26
N ILE A 262 -11.53 1.36 17.78
CA ILE A 262 -10.93 1.25 19.11
C ILE A 262 -9.60 2.02 19.17
N LEU A 263 -8.75 1.90 18.16
CA LEU A 263 -7.49 2.64 18.07
C LEU A 263 -7.71 4.15 18.08
N LEU A 264 -8.66 4.62 17.29
CA LEU A 264 -9.00 6.05 17.23
C LEU A 264 -9.56 6.54 18.56
N ALA A 265 -10.47 5.78 19.17
CA ALA A 265 -11.02 6.10 20.49
C ALA A 265 -9.92 6.16 21.56
N TYR A 266 -9.02 5.16 21.58
CA TYR A 266 -7.87 5.16 22.47
C TYR A 266 -7.03 6.44 22.33
N TYR A 267 -6.69 6.81 21.11
CA TYR A 267 -5.87 8.00 20.89
C TYR A 267 -6.59 9.31 21.20
N ILE A 268 -7.88 9.43 20.89
CA ILE A 268 -8.68 10.62 21.22
C ILE A 268 -8.74 10.79 22.75
N VAL A 269 -9.05 9.73 23.49
CA VAL A 269 -9.07 9.76 24.95
C VAL A 269 -7.70 10.11 25.52
N THR A 270 -6.66 9.47 25.03
CA THR A 270 -5.27 9.74 25.46
C THR A 270 -4.87 11.18 25.17
N TRP A 271 -5.19 11.69 23.97
CA TRP A 271 -4.92 13.08 23.62
C TRP A 271 -5.69 14.06 24.51
N ALA A 272 -6.95 13.82 24.80
CA ALA A 272 -7.75 14.66 25.67
C ALA A 272 -7.20 14.72 27.11
N LEU A 273 -6.59 13.63 27.59
CA LEU A 273 -6.04 13.54 28.95
C LEU A 273 -4.61 14.09 29.08
N VAL A 274 -3.76 13.86 28.07
CA VAL A 274 -2.30 14.14 28.20
C VAL A 274 -1.69 14.90 27.03
N GLY A 275 -2.37 15.02 25.90
CA GLY A 275 -1.88 15.65 24.67
C GLY A 275 -2.46 17.04 24.40
N LYS A 276 -3.42 17.49 25.19
CA LYS A 276 -4.05 18.80 25.00
C LYS A 276 -3.16 19.89 25.58
N ASP A 277 -2.84 20.89 24.76
CA ASP A 277 -2.05 22.06 25.20
C ASP A 277 -2.79 22.83 26.30
N PRO A 278 -2.07 23.32 27.33
CA PRO A 278 -2.61 24.29 28.27
C PRO A 278 -3.08 25.57 27.56
N ALA A 279 -4.09 26.22 28.09
CA ALA A 279 -4.59 27.47 27.53
C ALA A 279 -3.46 28.50 27.36
N ALA A 280 -3.45 29.19 26.23
CA ALA A 280 -2.53 30.27 25.97
C ALA A 280 -2.78 31.45 26.91
N GLY A 281 -1.71 32.05 27.44
CA GLY A 281 -1.77 33.31 28.15
C GLY A 281 -1.88 34.52 27.22
N VAL A 282 -1.82 35.70 27.78
CA VAL A 282 -1.72 36.95 27.02
C VAL A 282 -0.32 37.07 26.45
N ILE A 283 -0.20 37.12 25.11
CA ILE A 283 1.06 37.31 24.44
C ILE A 283 1.37 38.81 24.38
N MET A 284 2.42 39.22 25.11
CA MET A 284 2.91 40.61 25.08
C MET A 284 4.20 40.67 24.24
N PRO A 285 4.39 41.71 23.42
CA PRO A 285 5.63 41.91 22.68
C PRO A 285 6.84 42.03 23.64
N LEU A 286 7.90 41.26 23.36
CA LEU A 286 9.15 41.26 24.11
C LEU A 286 10.29 41.57 23.17
N TYR A 287 11.22 42.45 23.62
CA TYR A 287 12.39 42.84 22.83
C TYR A 287 13.59 41.93 23.03
N GLU A 288 13.54 41.08 24.03
CA GLU A 288 14.57 40.11 24.36
C GLU A 288 14.02 38.70 24.46
N PRO A 289 14.82 37.67 24.13
CA PRO A 289 14.41 36.30 24.32
C PRO A 289 14.25 35.98 25.82
N PRO A 290 13.54 34.92 26.19
CA PRO A 290 13.43 34.50 27.58
C PRO A 290 14.79 34.33 28.22
N PRO A 291 15.01 34.88 29.45
CA PRO A 291 16.30 34.84 30.14
C PRO A 291 16.80 33.39 30.28
N GLY A 292 18.11 33.20 29.98
CA GLY A 292 18.74 31.88 30.11
C GLY A 292 18.48 30.89 28.97
N PHE A 293 17.70 31.28 27.96
CA PHE A 293 17.43 30.42 26.80
C PHE A 293 18.29 30.83 25.60
N SER A 294 19.19 29.93 25.18
CA SER A 294 19.93 30.08 23.94
C SER A 294 19.02 29.87 22.70
N PRO A 295 19.45 30.31 21.50
CA PRO A 295 18.70 30.06 20.28
C PRO A 295 18.38 28.58 20.06
N ALA A 296 19.32 27.68 20.35
CA ALA A 296 19.12 26.25 20.30
C ALA A 296 18.03 25.77 21.28
N ALA A 297 18.07 26.32 22.51
CA ALA A 297 17.07 26.03 23.54
C ALA A 297 15.65 26.50 23.15
N VAL A 298 15.56 27.71 22.57
CA VAL A 298 14.30 28.27 22.04
C VAL A 298 13.72 27.37 20.93
N ARG A 299 14.56 26.92 19.98
CA ARG A 299 14.11 26.04 18.91
C ARG A 299 13.66 24.68 19.43
N TYR A 300 14.45 24.07 20.31
CA TYR A 300 14.15 22.76 20.90
C TYR A 300 12.82 22.77 21.63
N LEU A 301 12.52 23.83 22.37
CA LEU A 301 11.25 24.03 23.06
C LEU A 301 10.10 24.25 22.06
N THR A 302 10.28 25.14 21.09
CA THR A 302 9.25 25.46 20.09
C THR A 302 8.86 24.24 19.23
N LYS A 303 9.83 23.36 18.92
CA LYS A 303 9.61 22.13 18.16
C LYS A 303 9.28 20.92 19.05
N MET A 304 9.43 21.06 20.36
CA MET A 304 9.35 19.95 21.32
C MET A 304 10.20 18.77 20.85
N GLY A 305 11.41 19.08 20.40
CA GLY A 305 12.34 18.12 19.84
C GLY A 305 13.52 18.73 19.12
N PHE A 306 14.50 17.90 18.79
CA PHE A 306 15.75 18.28 18.15
C PHE A 306 15.65 18.14 16.61
N ASP A 307 16.22 19.10 15.89
CA ASP A 307 16.46 19.03 14.44
C ASP A 307 17.82 19.69 14.09
N ASP A 308 18.25 19.56 12.82
CA ASP A 308 19.56 20.06 12.36
C ASP A 308 19.69 21.57 12.49
N ARG A 309 18.60 22.31 12.35
CA ARG A 309 18.58 23.77 12.58
C ARG A 309 18.82 24.15 14.06
N THR A 310 18.51 23.24 15.00
CA THR A 310 18.84 23.45 16.42
C THR A 310 20.34 23.52 16.61
N PHE A 311 21.07 22.61 15.95
CA PHE A 311 22.53 22.62 16.01
C PHE A 311 23.13 23.82 15.25
N ALA A 312 22.60 24.14 14.07
CA ALA A 312 23.02 25.33 13.32
C ALA A 312 22.84 26.61 14.12
N ALA A 313 21.71 26.78 14.82
CA ALA A 313 21.46 27.94 15.67
C ALA A 313 22.47 28.05 16.81
N ALA A 314 22.90 26.93 17.42
CA ALA A 314 23.95 26.92 18.43
C ALA A 314 25.29 27.38 17.85
N ILE A 315 25.71 26.83 16.69
CA ILE A 315 26.99 27.19 16.05
C ILE A 315 27.02 28.68 15.67
N ILE A 316 25.93 29.18 15.06
CA ILE A 316 25.84 30.61 14.67
C ILE A 316 25.84 31.50 15.92
N ASN A 317 25.19 31.13 17.01
CA ASN A 317 25.22 31.88 18.25
C ASN A 317 26.64 31.94 18.88
N MET A 318 27.35 30.81 18.83
CA MET A 318 28.76 30.76 19.26
C MET A 318 29.67 31.65 18.37
N ALA A 319 29.33 31.73 17.07
CA ALA A 319 30.04 32.60 16.13
C ALA A 319 29.74 34.09 16.41
N VAL A 320 28.48 34.47 16.60
CA VAL A 320 28.05 35.82 16.98
C VAL A 320 28.72 36.25 18.29
N LYS A 321 28.89 35.34 19.26
CA LYS A 321 29.66 35.55 20.50
C LYS A 321 31.17 35.58 20.30
N ARG A 322 31.66 35.56 19.05
CA ARG A 322 33.06 35.59 18.65
C ARG A 322 33.91 34.41 19.16
N TYR A 323 33.29 33.35 19.63
CA TYR A 323 33.99 32.12 20.04
C TYR A 323 34.39 31.25 18.85
N LEU A 324 33.58 31.29 17.77
CA LEU A 324 33.83 30.60 16.51
C LEU A 324 33.85 31.60 15.34
N THR A 325 34.48 31.19 14.24
CA THR A 325 34.34 31.81 12.92
C THR A 325 33.84 30.75 11.96
N ILE A 326 32.77 31.04 11.25
CA ILE A 326 32.25 30.20 10.17
C ILE A 326 32.98 30.55 8.89
N VAL A 327 33.61 29.59 8.26
CA VAL A 327 34.31 29.72 6.98
C VAL A 327 33.51 29.04 5.91
N ASP A 328 33.15 29.78 4.86
CA ASP A 328 32.40 29.31 3.72
C ASP A 328 33.23 29.48 2.44
N GLN A 329 33.64 28.39 1.83
CA GLN A 329 34.34 28.34 0.56
C GLN A 329 33.46 27.63 -0.48
N ASP A 330 32.72 28.44 -1.24
CA ASP A 330 31.83 27.96 -2.31
C ASP A 330 30.84 26.88 -1.87
N GLY A 331 30.27 27.03 -0.66
CA GLY A 331 29.28 26.10 -0.09
C GLY A 331 29.89 24.95 0.71
N GLU A 332 31.23 24.86 0.81
CA GLU A 332 31.91 23.99 1.75
C GLU A 332 32.15 24.78 3.06
N TYR A 333 31.58 24.26 4.14
CA TYR A 333 31.64 24.94 5.44
C TYR A 333 32.71 24.35 6.35
N ALA A 334 33.38 25.22 7.06
CA ALA A 334 34.26 24.87 8.17
C ALA A 334 34.01 25.79 9.36
N VAL A 335 34.31 25.30 10.54
CA VAL A 335 34.23 26.07 11.78
C VAL A 335 35.64 26.19 12.35
N ARG A 336 36.07 27.42 12.62
CA ARG A 336 37.39 27.73 13.20
C ARG A 336 37.21 28.37 14.57
N ARG A 337 38.12 28.06 15.50
CA ARG A 337 38.17 28.70 16.80
C ARG A 337 38.55 30.17 16.67
N ALA A 338 37.85 31.04 17.38
CA ALA A 338 38.13 32.46 17.47
C ALA A 338 38.56 32.82 18.92
N GLN A 339 38.86 34.09 19.17
CA GLN A 339 39.42 34.56 20.48
C GLN A 339 38.33 34.92 21.52
N GLY A 340 37.05 34.63 21.25
CA GLY A 340 35.96 34.95 22.17
C GLY A 340 36.03 34.17 23.49
N ASP A 341 35.49 34.79 24.53
CA ASP A 341 35.50 34.21 25.87
C ASP A 341 34.51 33.04 25.99
N ARG A 342 35.01 31.91 26.48
CA ARG A 342 34.21 30.72 26.76
C ARG A 342 33.13 30.93 27.82
N SER A 343 33.32 31.92 28.73
CA SER A 343 32.31 32.22 29.76
C SER A 343 31.00 32.76 29.18
N SER A 344 31.04 33.38 27.98
CA SER A 344 29.88 33.89 27.27
C SER A 344 28.97 32.80 26.72
N LEU A 345 29.46 31.54 26.62
CA LEU A 345 28.74 30.42 26.09
C LEU A 345 27.76 29.85 27.12
N SER A 346 26.59 29.40 26.65
CA SER A 346 25.65 28.60 27.46
C SER A 346 26.26 27.24 27.83
N VAL A 347 25.65 26.55 28.78
CA VAL A 347 26.15 25.24 29.24
C VAL A 347 26.19 24.23 28.08
N GLU A 348 25.14 24.18 27.27
CA GLU A 348 25.04 23.30 26.11
C GLU A 348 26.02 23.67 25.00
N GLU A 349 26.27 24.99 24.77
CA GLU A 349 27.25 25.47 23.80
C GLU A 349 28.68 25.10 24.19
N ARG A 350 29.01 25.14 25.49
CA ARG A 350 30.31 24.69 25.99
C ARG A 350 30.55 23.21 25.71
N GLN A 351 29.52 22.37 25.89
CA GLN A 351 29.61 20.94 25.57
C GLN A 351 29.81 20.70 24.08
N VAL A 352 29.10 21.46 23.23
CA VAL A 352 29.32 21.44 21.77
C VAL A 352 30.76 21.81 21.42
N ALA A 353 31.29 22.91 21.99
CA ALA A 353 32.65 23.38 21.74
C ALA A 353 33.71 22.32 22.07
N ASP A 354 33.55 21.65 23.22
CA ASP A 354 34.47 20.60 23.68
C ASP A 354 34.45 19.36 22.76
N LYS A 355 33.26 18.95 22.25
CA LYS A 355 33.15 17.79 21.38
C LYS A 355 33.51 18.08 19.92
N LEU A 356 33.14 19.27 19.42
CA LEU A 356 33.35 19.67 18.03
C LEU A 356 34.82 19.95 17.72
N LEU A 357 35.44 20.84 18.50
CA LEU A 357 36.81 21.26 18.29
C LEU A 357 37.82 20.46 19.12
N GLY A 358 37.49 20.13 20.38
CA GLY A 358 38.45 19.54 21.31
C GLY A 358 39.70 20.45 21.44
N GLY A 359 40.83 19.97 20.94
CA GLY A 359 42.06 20.74 20.83
C GLY A 359 42.35 21.32 19.45
N ALA A 360 41.48 21.10 18.45
CA ALA A 360 41.68 21.52 17.06
C ALA A 360 41.31 23.00 16.87
N GLU A 361 42.07 23.71 16.01
CA GLU A 361 41.76 25.10 15.65
C GLU A 361 40.62 25.19 14.59
N LYS A 362 40.51 24.20 13.71
CA LYS A 362 39.56 24.18 12.60
C LYS A 362 38.98 22.79 12.43
N ILE A 363 37.71 22.71 12.10
CA ILE A 363 37.03 21.48 11.65
C ILE A 363 36.21 21.77 10.40
N GLU A 364 36.34 20.93 9.39
CA GLU A 364 35.51 20.99 8.17
C GLU A 364 34.24 20.18 8.37
N LEU A 365 33.10 20.74 7.92
CA LEU A 365 31.80 20.05 7.97
C LEU A 365 31.68 19.08 6.78
N LYS A 366 32.50 18.02 6.84
CA LYS A 366 32.55 16.93 5.85
C LYS A 366 32.36 15.57 6.53
N ASN A 367 31.92 14.60 5.80
CA ASN A 367 31.68 13.22 6.29
C ASN A 367 32.94 12.59 6.90
N THR A 368 34.13 13.02 6.51
CA THR A 368 35.39 12.58 7.12
C THR A 368 35.49 12.91 8.61
N ASN A 369 34.76 13.92 9.06
CA ASN A 369 34.69 14.37 10.45
C ASN A 369 33.40 13.93 11.18
N HIS A 370 32.61 13.00 10.60
CA HIS A 370 31.30 12.61 11.11
C HIS A 370 31.32 12.22 12.60
N ALA A 371 32.37 11.55 13.07
CA ALA A 371 32.46 11.11 14.45
C ALA A 371 32.48 12.29 15.44
N LYS A 372 33.24 13.37 15.14
CA LYS A 372 33.33 14.58 15.99
C LYS A 372 32.05 15.41 15.89
N ILE A 373 31.53 15.60 14.66
CA ILE A 373 30.31 16.36 14.41
C ILE A 373 29.10 15.65 15.04
N GLY A 374 28.98 14.34 14.84
CA GLY A 374 27.92 13.53 15.45
C GLY A 374 27.99 13.54 16.98
N ALA A 375 29.20 13.46 17.56
CA ALA A 375 29.38 13.56 19.00
C ALA A 375 28.98 14.96 19.55
N ALA A 376 29.25 16.04 18.82
CA ALA A 376 28.84 17.38 19.19
C ALA A 376 27.30 17.58 19.06
N VAL A 377 26.68 17.05 18.02
CA VAL A 377 25.22 17.03 17.83
C VAL A 377 24.54 16.28 18.98
N GLU A 378 25.05 15.09 19.33
CA GLU A 378 24.46 14.29 20.41
C GLU A 378 24.68 14.93 21.79
N ALA A 379 25.82 15.62 22.00
CA ALA A 379 26.08 16.39 23.23
C ALA A 379 25.06 17.53 23.40
N LEU A 380 24.81 18.33 22.34
CA LEU A 380 23.78 19.37 22.36
C LEU A 380 22.40 18.80 22.65
N LYS A 381 22.03 17.76 21.91
CA LYS A 381 20.72 17.10 22.05
C LYS A 381 20.52 16.55 23.46
N THR A 382 21.56 15.93 24.04
CA THR A 382 21.51 15.40 25.40
C THR A 382 21.39 16.50 26.43
N ALA A 383 22.18 17.58 26.30
CA ALA A 383 22.09 18.73 27.20
C ALA A 383 20.71 19.40 27.18
N LEU A 384 20.19 19.67 25.99
CA LEU A 384 18.85 20.25 25.84
C LEU A 384 17.75 19.30 26.38
N ARG A 385 17.88 18.01 26.12
CA ARG A 385 16.95 17.00 26.64
C ARG A 385 16.95 16.95 28.16
N MET A 386 18.14 16.95 28.80
CA MET A 386 18.25 16.91 30.26
C MET A 386 17.65 18.16 30.91
N ASN A 387 17.79 19.32 30.26
CA ASN A 387 17.36 20.60 30.83
C ASN A 387 15.90 20.93 30.51
N GLN A 388 15.30 20.40 29.43
CA GLN A 388 14.00 20.86 28.94
C GLN A 388 12.94 19.77 28.92
N ASP A 389 13.30 18.49 28.62
CA ASP A 389 12.33 17.40 28.60
C ASP A 389 11.72 17.23 30.01
N LYS A 390 10.42 16.97 30.04
CA LYS A 390 9.59 16.81 31.24
C LYS A 390 9.43 18.08 32.10
N VAL A 391 10.30 19.07 31.94
CA VAL A 391 10.18 20.38 32.63
C VAL A 391 9.24 21.27 31.83
N TYR A 392 9.49 21.45 30.54
CA TYR A 392 8.78 22.39 29.69
C TYR A 392 7.83 21.72 28.70
N PHE A 393 8.07 20.45 28.32
CA PHE A 393 7.16 19.69 27.47
C PHE A 393 7.27 18.17 27.73
N LEU A 394 6.21 17.46 27.34
CA LEU A 394 6.10 16.01 27.43
C LEU A 394 5.96 15.44 26.03
N THR A 395 6.79 14.48 25.66
CA THR A 395 6.67 13.79 24.37
C THR A 395 5.59 12.69 24.38
N ASN A 396 5.16 12.27 25.56
CA ASN A 396 4.11 11.27 25.79
C ASN A 396 4.25 9.95 24.99
N ARG A 397 5.50 9.58 24.60
CA ARG A 397 5.80 8.37 23.81
C ARG A 397 5.30 7.09 24.46
N ARG A 398 5.22 7.06 25.80
CA ARG A 398 4.69 5.90 26.53
C ARG A 398 3.24 5.56 26.16
N TYR A 399 2.48 6.53 25.68
CA TYR A 399 1.09 6.34 25.23
C TYR A 399 1.00 6.02 23.74
N LEU A 400 2.04 6.31 22.95
CA LEU A 400 2.10 5.92 21.55
C LEU A 400 2.36 4.40 21.40
N ILE A 401 3.21 3.83 22.27
CA ILE A 401 3.62 2.42 22.19
C ILE A 401 2.42 1.47 22.27
N PRO A 402 1.47 1.58 23.23
CA PRO A 402 0.30 0.71 23.25
C PRO A 402 -0.55 0.79 21.98
N GLY A 403 -0.70 1.98 21.39
CA GLY A 403 -1.42 2.14 20.12
C GLY A 403 -0.74 1.44 18.95
N LEU A 404 0.60 1.52 18.88
CA LEU A 404 1.37 0.77 17.87
C LEU A 404 1.24 -0.74 18.06
N VAL A 405 1.39 -1.23 19.30
CA VAL A 405 1.21 -2.67 19.61
C VAL A 405 -0.20 -3.13 19.25
N PHE A 406 -1.21 -2.35 19.63
CA PHE A 406 -2.60 -2.65 19.30
C PHE A 406 -2.83 -2.68 17.78
N SER A 407 -2.24 -1.74 17.04
CA SER A 407 -2.32 -1.75 15.56
C SER A 407 -1.74 -3.03 14.96
N VAL A 408 -0.58 -3.49 15.46
CA VAL A 408 0.03 -4.75 15.01
C VAL A 408 -0.86 -5.95 15.34
N LEU A 409 -1.46 -5.99 16.54
CA LEU A 409 -2.38 -7.06 16.94
C LEU A 409 -3.63 -7.08 16.05
N VAL A 410 -4.24 -5.93 15.78
CA VAL A 410 -5.41 -5.86 14.89
C VAL A 410 -5.06 -6.36 13.50
N LEU A 411 -3.93 -5.95 12.93
CA LEU A 411 -3.49 -6.41 11.62
C LEU A 411 -3.20 -7.93 11.60
N ALA A 412 -2.65 -8.47 12.68
CA ALA A 412 -2.47 -9.91 12.81
C ALA A 412 -3.83 -10.65 12.82
N PHE A 413 -4.81 -10.15 13.57
CA PHE A 413 -6.16 -10.71 13.58
C PHE A 413 -6.87 -10.58 12.23
N VAL A 414 -6.69 -9.48 11.51
CA VAL A 414 -7.18 -9.31 10.13
C VAL A 414 -6.61 -10.40 9.21
N GLY A 415 -5.31 -10.66 9.30
CA GLY A 415 -4.66 -11.72 8.52
C GLY A 415 -5.15 -13.12 8.89
N LEU A 416 -5.34 -13.40 10.20
CA LEU A 416 -5.87 -14.68 10.68
C LEU A 416 -7.33 -14.91 10.29
N ALA A 417 -8.12 -13.85 10.18
CA ALA A 417 -9.52 -13.89 9.78
C ALA A 417 -9.70 -13.98 8.25
N ALA A 418 -8.63 -13.94 7.47
CA ALA A 418 -8.69 -14.17 6.03
C ALA A 418 -9.11 -15.62 5.72
N PRO A 419 -9.89 -15.86 4.65
CA PRO A 419 -10.46 -17.17 4.37
C PRO A 419 -9.42 -18.19 3.90
N GLY A 420 -9.66 -19.45 4.24
CA GLY A 420 -8.94 -20.61 3.73
C GLY A 420 -7.41 -20.55 3.91
N GLU A 421 -6.69 -20.99 2.89
CA GLU A 421 -5.22 -20.97 2.87
C GLU A 421 -4.63 -19.58 2.64
N GLN A 422 -5.45 -18.62 2.20
CA GLN A 422 -5.03 -17.23 1.93
C GLN A 422 -4.58 -16.50 3.20
N LYS A 423 -4.98 -16.96 4.40
CA LYS A 423 -4.55 -16.39 5.68
C LYS A 423 -3.03 -16.34 5.87
N PHE A 424 -2.30 -17.35 5.38
CA PHE A 424 -0.83 -17.35 5.50
C PHE A 424 -0.20 -16.29 4.61
N LEU A 425 -0.71 -16.13 3.38
CA LEU A 425 -0.24 -15.10 2.47
C LEU A 425 -0.64 -13.71 2.98
N ALA A 426 -1.86 -13.54 3.51
CA ALA A 426 -2.30 -12.28 4.10
C ALA A 426 -1.40 -11.86 5.28
N LEU A 427 -1.12 -12.77 6.22
CA LEU A 427 -0.21 -12.52 7.34
C LEU A 427 1.20 -12.17 6.86
N PHE A 428 1.74 -12.95 5.91
CA PHE A 428 3.05 -12.65 5.33
C PHE A 428 3.09 -11.25 4.72
N MET A 429 2.09 -10.89 3.91
CA MET A 429 2.02 -9.58 3.27
C MET A 429 1.89 -8.45 4.28
N ILE A 430 1.11 -8.62 5.35
CA ILE A 430 0.98 -7.62 6.41
C ILE A 430 2.32 -7.39 7.12
N VAL A 431 3.02 -8.45 7.51
CA VAL A 431 4.33 -8.36 8.17
C VAL A 431 5.37 -7.77 7.23
N TRP A 432 5.41 -8.25 5.99
CA TRP A 432 6.34 -7.78 4.97
C TRP A 432 6.14 -6.30 4.65
N LEU A 433 4.89 -5.87 4.36
CA LEU A 433 4.56 -4.47 4.11
C LEU A 433 4.90 -3.59 5.32
N SER A 434 4.63 -4.04 6.56
CA SER A 434 4.94 -3.25 7.75
C SER A 434 6.43 -2.92 7.87
N GLY A 435 7.33 -3.83 7.49
CA GLY A 435 8.78 -3.59 7.45
C GLY A 435 9.22 -2.81 6.20
N TRP A 436 8.70 -3.22 5.03
CA TRP A 436 9.03 -2.64 3.74
C TRP A 436 8.63 -1.17 3.64
N SER A 437 7.40 -0.81 4.07
CA SER A 437 6.90 0.57 4.08
C SER A 437 7.79 1.53 4.86
N VAL A 438 8.43 1.07 5.94
CA VAL A 438 9.39 1.89 6.70
C VAL A 438 10.61 2.24 5.82
N GLY A 439 11.16 1.27 5.11
CA GLY A 439 12.27 1.47 4.18
C GLY A 439 11.91 2.44 3.04
N VAL A 440 10.74 2.22 2.42
CA VAL A 440 10.20 3.08 1.34
C VAL A 440 9.97 4.50 1.84
N PHE A 441 9.40 4.68 3.04
CA PHE A 441 9.20 5.99 3.65
C PHE A 441 10.53 6.76 3.82
N PHE A 442 11.58 6.10 4.33
CA PHE A 442 12.89 6.74 4.46
C PHE A 442 13.48 7.11 3.10
N LEU A 443 13.38 6.22 2.11
CA LEU A 443 13.91 6.46 0.78
C LEU A 443 13.19 7.63 0.08
N VAL A 444 11.86 7.67 0.14
CA VAL A 444 11.05 8.77 -0.40
C VAL A 444 11.36 10.08 0.34
N SER A 445 11.51 10.03 1.66
CA SER A 445 11.89 11.21 2.46
C SER A 445 13.25 11.78 2.03
N GLN A 446 14.24 10.92 1.75
CA GLN A 446 15.55 11.35 1.26
C GLN A 446 15.44 11.94 -0.16
N ALA A 447 14.67 11.33 -1.06
CA ALA A 447 14.42 11.86 -2.40
C ALA A 447 13.77 13.25 -2.34
N LEU A 448 12.74 13.43 -1.49
CA LEU A 448 12.07 14.71 -1.30
C LEU A 448 13.03 15.79 -0.72
N GLN A 449 13.90 15.41 0.22
CA GLN A 449 14.93 16.33 0.75
C GLN A 449 15.94 16.71 -0.33
N ALA A 450 16.38 15.76 -1.15
CA ALA A 450 17.28 16.04 -2.27
C ALA A 450 16.64 17.00 -3.29
N TRP A 451 15.37 16.83 -3.62
CA TRP A 451 14.61 17.78 -4.45
C TRP A 451 14.49 19.15 -3.81
N LYS A 452 14.21 19.23 -2.52
CA LYS A 452 14.17 20.50 -1.79
C LYS A 452 15.51 21.20 -1.84
N ASN A 453 16.62 20.49 -1.67
CA ASN A 453 17.97 21.04 -1.76
C ASN A 453 18.30 21.46 -3.21
N ALA A 454 17.87 20.72 -4.22
CA ALA A 454 18.09 21.07 -5.63
C ALA A 454 17.31 22.33 -6.06
N LEU A 455 16.10 22.51 -5.56
CA LEU A 455 15.22 23.63 -5.93
C LEU A 455 15.53 24.89 -5.12
N PHE A 456 15.81 24.75 -3.84
CA PHE A 456 15.90 25.87 -2.89
C PHE A 456 17.29 26.01 -2.22
N GLY A 457 18.22 25.08 -2.49
CA GLY A 457 19.59 25.15 -1.96
C GLY A 457 20.47 26.10 -2.77
N SER A 458 21.42 26.76 -2.10
CA SER A 458 22.38 27.69 -2.70
C SER A 458 23.69 27.04 -3.19
N GLY A 459 23.82 25.70 -3.07
CA GLY A 459 25.00 24.94 -3.49
C GLY A 459 25.05 24.60 -4.99
N HIS A 460 25.97 23.69 -5.37
CA HIS A 460 26.14 23.21 -6.77
C HIS A 460 24.85 22.58 -7.29
N LYS A 461 24.03 23.38 -7.97
CA LYS A 461 22.70 22.99 -8.46
C LYS A 461 22.74 21.72 -9.33
N ALA A 462 23.78 21.54 -10.14
CA ALA A 462 23.93 20.37 -11.00
C ALA A 462 24.12 19.08 -10.18
N ALA A 463 24.95 19.10 -9.14
CA ALA A 463 25.20 17.94 -8.30
C ALA A 463 23.99 17.59 -7.42
N SER A 464 23.30 18.60 -6.83
CA SER A 464 22.09 18.38 -6.05
C SER A 464 20.92 17.90 -6.91
N LEU A 465 20.78 18.40 -8.15
CA LEU A 465 19.81 17.91 -9.11
C LEU A 465 20.12 16.46 -9.54
N GLY A 466 21.38 16.14 -9.81
CA GLY A 466 21.81 14.77 -10.13
C GLY A 466 21.47 13.79 -9.00
N MET A 467 21.72 14.17 -7.74
CA MET A 467 21.37 13.37 -6.57
C MET A 467 19.85 13.19 -6.40
N ALA A 468 19.06 14.25 -6.63
CA ALA A 468 17.61 14.18 -6.56
C ALA A 468 17.03 13.24 -7.64
N ILE A 469 17.53 13.33 -8.88
CA ILE A 469 17.15 12.42 -9.97
C ILE A 469 17.56 10.99 -9.64
N PHE A 470 18.79 10.77 -9.19
CA PHE A 470 19.29 9.44 -8.82
C PHE A 470 18.44 8.79 -7.74
N LEU A 471 18.19 9.50 -6.62
CA LEU A 471 17.36 8.98 -5.52
C LEU A 471 15.92 8.72 -5.97
N SER A 472 15.37 9.56 -6.86
CA SER A 472 14.01 9.33 -7.40
C SER A 472 13.97 8.07 -8.27
N LEU A 473 14.90 7.91 -9.20
CA LEU A 473 14.98 6.71 -10.04
C LEU A 473 15.25 5.45 -9.19
N PHE A 474 16.11 5.56 -8.19
CA PHE A 474 16.39 4.47 -7.26
C PHE A 474 15.16 4.11 -6.39
N ALA A 475 14.29 5.07 -6.08
CA ALA A 475 13.07 4.83 -5.32
C ALA A 475 11.97 4.11 -6.12
N LEU A 476 11.95 4.24 -7.45
CA LEU A 476 10.88 3.68 -8.30
C LEU A 476 10.67 2.16 -8.13
N PRO A 477 11.70 1.29 -8.15
CA PRO A 477 11.51 -0.15 -7.93
C PRO A 477 10.91 -0.46 -6.56
N PHE A 478 11.31 0.27 -5.52
CA PHE A 478 10.82 0.07 -4.16
C PHE A 478 9.36 0.53 -3.99
N LEU A 479 8.99 1.65 -4.61
CA LEU A 479 7.60 2.10 -4.71
C LEU A 479 6.76 1.13 -5.54
N GLY A 480 7.31 0.59 -6.63
CA GLY A 480 6.68 -0.47 -7.42
C GLY A 480 6.42 -1.72 -6.56
N GLY A 481 7.39 -2.13 -5.75
CA GLY A 481 7.25 -3.23 -4.78
C GLY A 481 6.18 -2.96 -3.73
N GLU A 482 6.11 -1.74 -3.19
CA GLU A 482 5.08 -1.31 -2.24
C GLU A 482 3.67 -1.42 -2.87
N ILE A 483 3.49 -0.85 -4.07
CA ILE A 483 2.21 -0.91 -4.79
C ILE A 483 1.83 -2.36 -5.10
N ALA A 484 2.78 -3.16 -5.60
CA ALA A 484 2.54 -4.57 -5.88
C ALA A 484 2.14 -5.33 -4.62
N GLY A 485 2.82 -5.09 -3.49
CA GLY A 485 2.48 -5.68 -2.21
C GLY A 485 1.08 -5.31 -1.71
N LEU A 486 0.70 -4.04 -1.83
CA LEU A 486 -0.65 -3.57 -1.51
C LEU A 486 -1.70 -4.20 -2.43
N VAL A 487 -1.41 -4.34 -3.74
CA VAL A 487 -2.30 -5.02 -4.69
C VAL A 487 -2.47 -6.48 -4.32
N VAL A 488 -1.38 -7.19 -3.99
CA VAL A 488 -1.44 -8.60 -3.54
C VAL A 488 -2.24 -8.72 -2.25
N LEU A 489 -2.01 -7.85 -1.26
CA LEU A 489 -2.78 -7.84 -0.02
C LEU A 489 -4.28 -7.62 -0.30
N GLY A 490 -4.62 -6.66 -1.15
CA GLY A 490 -6.01 -6.41 -1.55
C GLY A 490 -6.62 -7.55 -2.37
N TYR A 491 -5.81 -8.29 -3.12
CA TYR A 491 -6.25 -9.49 -3.82
C TYR A 491 -6.59 -10.62 -2.84
N VAL A 492 -5.77 -10.80 -1.81
CA VAL A 492 -5.92 -11.86 -0.80
C VAL A 492 -6.98 -11.52 0.25
N THR A 493 -7.18 -10.24 0.55
CA THR A 493 -8.16 -9.78 1.54
C THR A 493 -9.28 -8.96 0.87
N SER A 494 -9.25 -7.63 1.03
CA SER A 494 -10.13 -6.70 0.32
C SER A 494 -9.47 -5.33 0.17
N ALA A 495 -9.98 -4.50 -0.76
CA ALA A 495 -9.52 -3.11 -0.88
C ALA A 495 -9.80 -2.30 0.41
N VAL A 496 -10.83 -2.65 1.15
CA VAL A 496 -11.16 -2.00 2.44
C VAL A 496 -10.08 -2.27 3.47
N VAL A 497 -9.49 -3.47 3.50
CA VAL A 497 -8.38 -3.81 4.42
C VAL A 497 -7.15 -2.94 4.12
N ILE A 498 -6.85 -2.64 2.86
CA ILE A 498 -5.77 -1.71 2.50
C ILE A 498 -6.07 -0.31 3.08
N LEU A 499 -7.30 0.18 2.92
CA LEU A 499 -7.70 1.48 3.47
C LEU A 499 -7.58 1.52 4.99
N ILE A 500 -7.94 0.44 5.69
CA ILE A 500 -7.77 0.30 7.14
C ILE A 500 -6.29 0.36 7.52
N LEU A 501 -5.42 -0.36 6.82
CA LEU A 501 -3.97 -0.34 7.05
C LEU A 501 -3.43 1.09 6.92
N LEU A 502 -3.75 1.77 5.82
CA LEU A 502 -3.31 3.15 5.58
C LEU A 502 -3.87 4.13 6.62
N ALA A 503 -5.14 3.97 7.02
CA ALA A 503 -5.75 4.78 8.07
C ALA A 503 -5.07 4.56 9.42
N MET A 504 -4.73 3.32 9.79
CA MET A 504 -3.99 3.03 11.02
C MET A 504 -2.61 3.67 11.03
N ILE A 505 -1.89 3.61 9.90
CA ILE A 505 -0.59 4.28 9.75
C ILE A 505 -0.75 5.79 9.94
N ALA A 506 -1.73 6.40 9.25
CA ALA A 506 -2.01 7.82 9.35
C ALA A 506 -2.40 8.27 10.76
N ILE A 507 -3.23 7.49 11.46
CA ILE A 507 -3.63 7.76 12.85
C ILE A 507 -2.41 7.70 13.78
N ASN A 508 -1.60 6.65 13.72
CA ASN A 508 -0.38 6.53 14.53
C ASN A 508 0.58 7.70 14.26
N TYR A 509 0.77 8.08 12.99
CA TYR A 509 1.59 9.21 12.60
C TYR A 509 1.04 10.54 13.12
N LEU A 510 -0.25 10.79 12.97
CA LEU A 510 -0.92 12.00 13.46
C LEU A 510 -0.76 12.13 14.99
N PHE A 511 -1.06 11.08 15.72
CA PHE A 511 -0.97 11.11 17.18
C PHE A 511 0.47 11.11 17.71
N HIS A 512 1.46 10.69 16.91
CA HIS A 512 2.87 10.94 17.25
C HIS A 512 3.17 12.44 17.46
N PHE A 513 2.50 13.32 16.73
CA PHE A 513 2.63 14.77 16.91
C PHE A 513 1.65 15.32 17.95
N LEU A 514 0.40 14.93 17.90
CA LEU A 514 -0.66 15.45 18.77
C LEU A 514 -0.48 15.09 20.25
N LEU A 515 0.20 13.99 20.54
CA LEU A 515 0.48 13.61 21.93
C LEU A 515 1.56 14.44 22.61
N LYS A 516 2.41 15.17 21.84
CA LYS A 516 3.36 16.10 22.42
C LYS A 516 2.61 17.32 22.96
N ALA A 517 2.86 17.66 24.19
CA ALA A 517 2.22 18.82 24.80
C ALA A 517 3.21 19.60 25.70
N PRO A 518 3.15 20.94 25.73
CA PRO A 518 3.91 21.72 26.68
C PRO A 518 3.32 21.54 28.10
N THR A 519 4.17 21.64 29.09
CA THR A 519 3.72 21.81 30.49
C THR A 519 3.19 23.23 30.70
N HIS A 520 2.59 23.53 31.85
CA HIS A 520 2.22 24.91 32.18
C HIS A 520 3.43 25.88 32.17
N ALA A 521 4.59 25.46 32.69
CA ALA A 521 5.81 26.23 32.60
C ALA A 521 6.30 26.41 31.17
N GLY A 522 6.20 25.34 30.36
CA GLY A 522 6.51 25.41 28.92
C GLY A 522 5.58 26.32 28.16
N ARG A 523 4.28 26.34 28.50
CA ARG A 523 3.31 27.25 27.86
C ARG A 523 3.64 28.70 28.10
N VAL A 524 3.96 29.07 29.33
CA VAL A 524 4.38 30.45 29.69
C VAL A 524 5.63 30.87 28.88
N LEU A 525 6.62 29.97 28.75
CA LEU A 525 7.80 30.24 27.94
C LEU A 525 7.48 30.35 26.43
N LEU A 526 6.58 29.51 25.91
CA LEU A 526 6.15 29.60 24.51
C LEU A 526 5.42 30.92 24.25
N ASP A 527 4.65 31.45 25.20
CA ASP A 527 3.98 32.74 25.08
C ASP A 527 5.02 33.88 25.09
N GLN A 528 6.09 33.81 25.93
CA GLN A 528 7.22 34.77 25.90
C GLN A 528 7.98 34.69 24.57
N ILE A 529 8.25 33.45 24.07
CA ILE A 529 8.92 33.26 22.76
C ILE A 529 8.03 33.81 21.63
N ALA A 530 6.71 33.65 21.71
CA ALA A 530 5.77 34.23 20.75
C ALA A 530 5.81 35.77 20.79
N GLY A 531 5.87 36.37 21.98
CA GLY A 531 6.04 37.81 22.15
C GLY A 531 7.36 38.31 21.56
N PHE A 532 8.45 37.60 21.77
CA PHE A 532 9.76 37.92 21.16
C PHE A 532 9.71 37.72 19.62
N LYS A 533 9.06 36.69 19.14
CA LYS A 533 8.84 36.48 17.70
C LYS A 533 8.04 37.63 17.06
N MET A 534 7.02 38.16 17.75
CA MET A 534 6.27 39.34 17.28
C MET A 534 7.19 40.53 17.04
N PHE A 535 8.12 40.79 17.94
CA PHE A 535 9.11 41.86 17.75
C PHE A 535 10.04 41.60 16.56
N LEU A 536 10.52 40.36 16.38
CA LEU A 536 11.41 40.03 15.27
C LEU A 536 10.74 40.09 13.88
N VAL A 537 9.41 39.95 13.80
CA VAL A 537 8.63 39.97 12.54
C VAL A 537 8.02 41.37 12.29
N ALA A 538 7.93 42.22 13.30
CA ALA A 538 7.22 43.50 13.21
C ALA A 538 7.77 44.43 12.11
N VAL A 539 6.94 44.77 11.14
CA VAL A 539 7.23 45.76 10.08
C VAL A 539 7.02 47.16 10.62
N GLU A 540 7.52 48.16 9.92
CA GLU A 540 7.56 49.55 10.37
C GLU A 540 6.19 50.14 10.81
N LYS A 541 5.09 49.76 10.16
CA LYS A 541 3.72 50.13 10.54
C LYS A 541 3.28 49.59 11.90
N ASP A 542 3.75 48.39 12.26
CA ASP A 542 3.37 47.71 13.50
C ASP A 542 4.24 48.16 14.68
N ARG A 543 5.39 48.78 14.40
CA ARG A 543 6.32 49.33 15.45
C ARG A 543 5.71 50.49 16.21
N LEU A 544 4.79 51.23 15.67
CA LEU A 544 4.04 52.29 16.37
C LEU A 544 3.25 51.74 17.58
N ASN A 545 2.98 50.44 17.58
CA ASN A 545 2.29 49.74 18.66
C ASN A 545 3.27 49.24 19.75
N PHE A 546 4.59 49.38 19.55
CA PHE A 546 5.60 48.94 20.50
C PHE A 546 6.14 50.14 21.27
N PHE A 547 6.25 50.01 22.57
CA PHE A 547 6.78 51.03 23.46
C PHE A 547 8.32 51.01 23.42
N ASN A 548 8.98 52.05 22.92
CA ASN A 548 10.45 52.19 22.79
C ASN A 548 11.18 50.99 22.16
N PRO A 549 10.94 50.65 20.90
CA PRO A 549 11.65 49.55 20.25
C PRO A 549 13.15 49.92 20.11
N PRO A 550 14.07 48.95 20.26
CA PRO A 550 15.50 49.19 20.10
C PRO A 550 15.83 49.65 18.67
N GLU A 551 16.85 50.56 18.57
CA GLU A 551 17.32 51.03 17.26
C GLU A 551 17.86 49.88 16.40
N ARG A 552 17.60 49.97 15.10
CA ARG A 552 18.11 49.01 14.11
C ARG A 552 19.59 49.28 13.86
N THR A 553 20.47 48.47 14.44
CA THR A 553 21.91 48.52 14.25
C THR A 553 22.42 47.20 13.69
N PRO A 554 23.57 47.17 12.99
CA PRO A 554 24.18 45.91 12.57
C PRO A 554 24.45 44.95 13.74
N LEU A 555 24.77 45.47 14.91
CA LEU A 555 24.96 44.65 16.12
C LEU A 555 23.66 44.00 16.60
N LEU A 556 22.53 44.71 16.50
CA LEU A 556 21.23 44.16 16.85
C LEU A 556 20.84 43.05 15.87
N PHE A 557 21.12 43.26 14.56
CA PHE A 557 20.94 42.25 13.54
C PHE A 557 21.69 40.96 13.88
N GLU A 558 23.02 41.07 14.14
CA GLU A 558 23.87 39.93 14.48
C GLU A 558 23.37 39.24 15.76
N LYS A 559 23.06 40.00 16.83
CA LYS A 559 22.62 39.47 18.13
C LYS A 559 21.42 38.53 18.00
N TYR A 560 20.46 38.90 17.15
CA TYR A 560 19.20 38.15 17.06
C TYR A 560 19.07 37.24 15.82
N LEU A 561 20.03 37.28 14.90
CA LEU A 561 20.02 36.37 13.74
C LEU A 561 19.96 34.86 14.14
N PRO A 562 20.72 34.38 15.18
CA PRO A 562 20.58 32.98 15.61
C PRO A 562 19.19 32.62 16.13
N TYR A 563 18.51 33.58 16.79
CA TYR A 563 17.15 33.40 17.26
C TYR A 563 16.12 33.42 16.11
N ALA A 564 16.32 34.33 15.15
CA ALA A 564 15.50 34.38 13.95
C ALA A 564 15.57 33.04 13.17
N LEU A 565 16.78 32.49 13.02
CA LEU A 565 17.00 31.16 12.44
C LEU A 565 16.32 30.06 13.27
N ALA A 566 16.44 30.10 14.58
CA ALA A 566 15.83 29.17 15.51
C ALA A 566 14.30 29.16 15.36
N LEU A 567 13.69 30.32 15.13
CA LEU A 567 12.24 30.50 14.94
C LEU A 567 11.77 30.36 13.50
N GLY A 568 12.70 30.21 12.52
CA GLY A 568 12.37 30.05 11.09
C GLY A 568 11.87 31.34 10.45
N ILE A 569 12.35 32.48 10.88
CA ILE A 569 12.01 33.83 10.41
C ILE A 569 13.23 34.65 10.02
N GLU A 570 14.35 33.97 9.75
CA GLU A 570 15.64 34.58 9.41
C GLU A 570 15.57 35.52 8.20
N GLN A 571 14.74 35.18 7.22
CA GLN A 571 14.57 36.03 6.05
C GLN A 571 13.83 37.33 6.42
N GLN A 572 12.69 37.25 7.12
CA GLN A 572 11.90 38.40 7.53
C GLN A 572 12.71 39.33 8.46
N TRP A 573 13.49 38.76 9.35
CA TRP A 573 14.40 39.53 10.19
C TRP A 573 15.46 40.27 9.39
N SER A 574 16.08 39.62 8.43
CA SER A 574 17.15 40.21 7.60
C SER A 574 16.64 41.29 6.65
N GLU A 575 15.44 41.15 6.10
CA GLU A 575 14.81 42.14 5.24
C GLU A 575 14.64 43.50 5.93
N GLN A 576 14.35 43.49 7.24
CA GLN A 576 14.19 44.71 8.03
C GLN A 576 15.50 45.50 8.22
N PHE A 577 16.65 44.88 8.00
CA PHE A 577 17.98 45.50 8.17
C PHE A 577 18.67 45.79 6.84
N SER A 578 18.02 45.53 5.69
CA SER A 578 18.64 45.68 4.37
C SER A 578 19.24 47.07 4.15
N GLU A 579 18.48 48.11 4.49
CA GLU A 579 18.93 49.52 4.35
C GLU A 579 20.04 49.88 5.34
N VAL A 580 19.91 49.47 6.61
CA VAL A 580 20.87 49.76 7.66
C VAL A 580 22.23 49.09 7.35
N LEU A 581 22.21 47.87 6.85
CA LEU A 581 23.40 47.12 6.49
C LEU A 581 24.05 47.64 5.20
N ALA A 582 23.23 48.13 4.23
CA ALA A 582 23.73 48.81 3.04
C ALA A 582 24.46 50.14 3.42
N GLN A 583 23.82 50.98 4.22
CA GLN A 583 24.41 52.25 4.69
C GLN A 583 25.67 52.07 5.53
N ALA A 584 25.75 51.03 6.35
CA ALA A 584 26.95 50.70 7.13
C ALA A 584 28.16 50.38 6.23
N GLY A 585 27.93 49.99 4.97
CA GLY A 585 28.95 49.70 3.95
C GLY A 585 29.45 50.90 3.15
N GLU A 586 28.78 52.06 3.15
CA GLU A 586 29.10 53.23 2.29
C GLU A 586 30.41 53.94 2.65
N ARG A 587 31.01 53.65 3.80
CA ARG A 587 32.32 54.21 4.21
C ARG A 587 33.52 53.37 3.74
N ARG A 588 33.57 52.98 2.46
CA ARG A 588 34.66 52.30 1.72
C ARG A 588 34.89 50.79 1.93
N VAL A 589 34.23 50.13 2.87
CA VAL A 589 34.27 48.65 2.97
C VAL A 589 32.86 48.16 3.21
N ALA A 590 32.33 47.29 2.35
CA ALA A 590 31.03 46.68 2.55
C ALA A 590 30.97 46.00 3.93
N TYR A 591 29.90 46.26 4.70
CA TYR A 591 29.70 45.59 5.98
C TYR A 591 29.74 44.07 5.79
N SER A 592 30.51 43.39 6.65
CA SER A 592 30.57 41.94 6.71
C SER A 592 30.61 41.50 8.17
N PRO A 593 29.81 40.52 8.59
CA PRO A 593 29.87 40.01 9.96
C PRO A 593 31.25 39.44 10.27
N GLY A 594 31.92 39.97 11.31
CA GLY A 594 33.30 39.56 11.64
C GLY A 594 33.47 38.13 12.15
N TRP A 595 32.37 37.40 12.33
CA TRP A 595 32.34 35.99 12.69
C TRP A 595 32.13 35.07 11.46
N TYR A 596 32.02 35.66 10.27
CA TYR A 596 31.84 34.92 9.01
C TYR A 596 32.96 35.28 8.03
N SER A 597 33.51 34.29 7.35
CA SER A 597 34.56 34.44 6.34
C SER A 597 34.16 33.66 5.10
N GLY A 598 33.71 34.37 4.07
CA GLY A 598 33.25 33.75 2.82
C GLY A 598 32.61 34.76 1.88
N THR A 599 32.29 34.33 0.66
CA THR A 599 31.76 35.17 -0.43
C THR A 599 30.25 35.29 -0.42
N SER A 600 29.52 34.41 0.27
CA SER A 600 28.06 34.37 0.25
C SER A 600 27.41 35.66 0.77
N TRP A 601 28.03 36.35 1.73
CA TRP A 601 27.54 37.64 2.22
C TRP A 601 27.53 38.71 1.11
N SER A 602 28.62 38.83 0.37
CA SER A 602 28.76 39.85 -0.69
C SER A 602 27.90 39.55 -1.93
N HIS A 603 27.66 38.28 -2.23
CA HIS A 603 26.89 37.87 -3.40
C HIS A 603 25.38 37.81 -3.16
N LEU A 604 24.93 37.41 -1.97
CA LEU A 604 23.53 37.17 -1.68
C LEU A 604 22.85 38.30 -0.89
N GLY A 605 23.59 39.22 -0.36
CA GLY A 605 23.10 40.23 0.58
C GLY A 605 22.61 39.63 1.89
N ALA A 606 22.10 40.46 2.81
CA ALA A 606 21.71 40.03 4.15
C ALA A 606 20.60 38.96 4.17
N SER A 607 19.56 39.13 3.34
CA SER A 607 18.42 38.20 3.30
C SER A 607 18.80 36.87 2.69
N GLY A 608 19.51 36.89 1.54
CA GLY A 608 19.98 35.64 0.89
C GLY A 608 21.01 34.90 1.76
N PHE A 609 21.88 35.62 2.45
CA PHE A 609 22.84 35.06 3.40
C PHE A 609 22.14 34.37 4.58
N ALA A 610 21.18 35.04 5.21
CA ALA A 610 20.40 34.44 6.30
C ALA A 610 19.64 33.18 5.88
N SER A 611 19.07 33.20 4.69
CA SER A 611 18.41 32.01 4.08
C SER A 611 19.40 30.89 3.81
N SER A 612 20.61 31.21 3.32
CA SER A 612 21.71 30.23 3.11
C SER A 612 22.15 29.59 4.42
N LEU A 613 22.28 30.35 5.50
CA LEU A 613 22.58 29.81 6.84
C LEU A 613 21.46 28.86 7.31
N GLY A 614 20.21 29.20 7.03
CA GLY A 614 19.06 28.39 7.41
C GLY A 614 18.92 27.05 6.61
N SER A 615 19.41 27.01 5.38
CA SER A 615 19.28 25.86 4.50
C SER A 615 20.59 25.13 4.25
N SER A 616 21.55 25.78 3.58
CA SER A 616 22.81 25.15 3.15
C SER A 616 23.72 24.77 4.32
N PHE A 617 23.88 25.67 5.29
CA PHE A 617 24.70 25.39 6.47
C PHE A 617 24.07 24.30 7.35
N SER A 618 22.75 24.33 7.59
CA SER A 618 22.06 23.27 8.31
C SER A 618 22.12 21.95 7.55
N GLY A 619 22.03 21.97 6.21
CA GLY A 619 22.18 20.80 5.35
C GLY A 619 23.59 20.19 5.39
N ALA A 620 24.64 21.05 5.42
CA ALA A 620 26.02 20.60 5.57
C ALA A 620 26.25 19.91 6.92
N ILE A 621 25.65 20.41 7.99
CA ILE A 621 25.66 19.78 9.32
C ILE A 621 24.97 18.39 9.25
N ALA A 622 23.77 18.32 8.69
CA ALA A 622 23.02 17.07 8.58
C ALA A 622 23.81 16.00 7.83
N SER A 623 24.38 16.34 6.66
CA SER A 623 25.15 15.41 5.85
C SER A 623 26.47 14.98 6.50
N SER A 624 27.14 15.86 7.24
CA SER A 624 28.44 15.61 7.87
C SER A 624 28.35 14.91 9.23
N SER A 625 27.17 14.79 9.83
CA SER A 625 26.99 14.17 11.15
C SER A 625 26.83 12.63 11.10
N HIS A 626 26.71 12.03 9.91
CA HIS A 626 26.50 10.60 9.72
C HIS A 626 27.67 9.92 9.01
N ALA A 627 27.94 8.67 9.34
CA ALA A 627 29.00 7.88 8.71
C ALA A 627 28.68 7.62 7.22
N PRO A 628 29.69 7.67 6.32
CA PRO A 628 29.53 7.28 4.92
C PRO A 628 29.01 5.84 4.81
N GLY A 629 27.94 5.60 4.05
CA GLY A 629 27.43 4.26 3.77
C GLY A 629 26.46 3.66 4.78
N SER A 630 26.03 4.38 5.82
CA SER A 630 25.10 3.85 6.84
C SER A 630 23.64 3.69 6.38
N SER A 631 23.33 3.92 5.10
CA SER A 631 21.96 3.90 4.54
C SER A 631 21.74 2.95 3.36
N SER A 632 22.64 1.97 3.10
CA SER A 632 22.49 1.05 1.96
C SER A 632 22.55 -0.43 2.38
N GLY A 633 21.54 -1.18 2.11
CA GLY A 633 21.51 -2.65 2.02
C GLY A 633 20.10 -3.15 2.23
N GLY A 634 19.52 -3.89 1.40
CA GLY A 634 19.63 -4.71 0.19
C GLY A 634 18.37 -5.55 0.21
N GLY A 635 17.78 -6.05 -0.78
CA GLY A 635 17.95 -6.53 -2.06
C GLY A 635 17.19 -7.82 -2.31
N GLY A 636 16.45 -7.95 -3.40
CA GLY A 636 16.03 -9.14 -4.16
C GLY A 636 14.65 -9.71 -3.81
N GLY A 637 13.72 -9.87 -4.65
CA GLY A 637 13.44 -10.33 -5.99
C GLY A 637 12.51 -11.54 -5.90
N GLY A 638 11.46 -11.82 -6.60
CA GLY A 638 10.86 -11.63 -7.84
C GLY A 638 9.64 -12.56 -8.03
N SER A 639 8.74 -12.16 -8.89
CA SER A 639 7.80 -12.77 -9.85
C SER A 639 6.78 -13.84 -9.41
N SER A 640 5.56 -13.73 -9.76
CA SER A 640 4.62 -13.64 -10.86
C SER A 640 3.52 -14.70 -10.81
N GLY A 641 2.26 -14.39 -11.01
CA GLY A 641 1.38 -14.72 -12.07
C GLY A 641 0.11 -15.52 -11.78
N GLY A 642 -1.02 -15.00 -12.16
CA GLY A 642 -2.02 -15.52 -13.04
C GLY A 642 -3.13 -16.45 -12.52
N GLY A 643 -4.35 -16.09 -12.85
CA GLY A 643 -5.64 -16.59 -12.53
C GLY A 643 -6.15 -17.75 -13.41
N GLY A 644 -7.41 -18.16 -13.20
CA GLY A 644 -8.15 -18.99 -14.14
C GLY A 644 -9.30 -19.76 -13.53
N GLY A 645 -10.38 -19.84 -14.29
CA GLY A 645 -11.71 -20.28 -13.95
C GLY A 645 -11.90 -21.81 -13.84
N GLY A 646 -13.04 -22.17 -13.27
CA GLY A 646 -13.42 -23.52 -12.91
C GLY A 646 -13.91 -24.36 -14.08
N GLY A 647 -13.68 -25.65 -14.02
CA GLY A 647 -14.10 -26.67 -14.95
C GLY A 647 -14.17 -28.03 -14.30
N GLY A 648 -14.43 -29.04 -15.09
CA GLY A 648 -14.39 -30.42 -14.65
C GLY A 648 -13.46 -31.25 -15.53
N GLY A 649 -13.00 -32.37 -15.05
CA GLY A 649 -12.13 -33.28 -15.78
C GLY A 649 -12.18 -34.69 -15.23
N GLY A 650 -11.43 -35.57 -15.88
CA GLY A 650 -11.16 -36.91 -15.38
C GLY A 650 -10.07 -36.89 -14.33
N TRP A 651 -9.98 -37.90 -13.49
CA TRP A 651 -8.92 -38.09 -12.50
C TRP A 651 -8.60 -39.57 -12.27
#